data_deba12676024e2f7d3d96ecd1fa85dfe
#
_entry.id   deba12676024e2f7d3d96ecd1fa85dfe
#
_cell.length_a   1.000
_cell.length_b   1.000
_cell.length_c   1.000
_cell.angle_alpha   90.00
_cell.angle_beta   90.00
_cell.angle_gamma   90.00
#
_symmetry.space_group_name_H-M   'P 1'
#
loop_
_entity.id
_entity.type
_entity.pdbx_description
1 polymer ?
#
loop_
_entity_poly.entity_id
_entity_poly.type
_entity_poly.pdbx_seq_one_letter_code
_entity_poly.pdbx_strand_id
1 'polypeptide(L)'
;MNKTTYKFLDKINLPSDLRKFENKDLENICDDLRKFIINSISENGGHFGASLGVVELTVALHYVYNTPVDKLVWDVGHQAYGHKILTGRKDNFHTNXIYKGLSGFPKITESKYDTFGVGHSSTSISAALGMAMAAKLNGEKERQHIAVIGDGGMTGGMSFEGMNHAGDTEANLTIILNDNCMSIDPNVGALKKYLTDMSTSPTFNSIRNDIWQVLGKLKTVGESARGIAKTIEKSLKSFVLDNSNLFEALNLRYFGPIDGHDINHLVKTLNDLKKIPGPKLLHCITKKGKGYTLAEKHQTKWHATGKFDVESGKSLAAKSNKKTPPKYQDVFGHTIVELANNNKKIVGITPAMPSGSSLXIMMEKIPDRAFDVGIAEQHAVTFSAGLATQGMVPFCNIYSTFMQRAYDQVIHDVCIQNLPVIFCLDRAGVAGSDGPTHHGAYDIAYMRCIPNMILSAPMNESELRNLMFTAQSKNNGPFTIRYPRGKGVQVEWETEMEIIEIGKGRMVCEGDDIAILSIGHIGNYVTKAIKKLNKEKIFPSHYDMRFVKPIDQELLHRILKKYKFILTVEDGCVMGGFGSAVLEFMAENNYTNSVQRLGIPDRIVEHGSQDELYRECYYDDEAXYQFCNKMLDHQGTKYEELAI
;
A
#
# COMPACT_ATOMS: atom_id res chain seq x y z
N MET A 1 24.55 -22.87 -9.55
CA MET A 1 23.25 -23.38 -9.02
C MET A 1 22.64 -24.33 -10.04
N ASN A 2 22.23 -25.53 -9.61
CA ASN A 2 21.49 -26.44 -10.49
C ASN A 2 20.14 -25.81 -10.80
N LYS A 3 19.89 -25.51 -12.07
CA LYS A 3 18.63 -24.91 -12.51
C LYS A 3 17.51 -25.95 -12.31
N THR A 4 16.59 -25.67 -11.40
CA THR A 4 15.41 -26.52 -11.20
C THR A 4 14.61 -26.57 -12.49
N THR A 5 14.33 -27.78 -12.98
CA THR A 5 13.57 -28.00 -14.23
C THR A 5 12.10 -28.21 -13.90
N TYR A 6 11.23 -27.50 -14.56
CA TYR A 6 9.77 -27.59 -14.41
C TYR A 6 9.17 -28.19 -15.69
N LYS A 7 8.68 -29.41 -15.58
CA LYS A 7 8.26 -30.24 -16.74
C LYS A 7 7.25 -29.52 -17.65
N PHE A 8 6.34 -28.78 -17.10
CA PHE A 8 5.28 -28.06 -17.84
C PHE A 8 5.58 -26.58 -17.95
N LEU A 9 5.93 -25.92 -16.84
CA LEU A 9 6.14 -24.47 -16.78
C LEU A 9 7.28 -24.01 -17.70
N ASP A 10 8.31 -24.81 -17.88
CA ASP A 10 9.43 -24.46 -18.77
C ASP A 10 8.99 -24.29 -20.24
N LYS A 11 7.86 -24.92 -20.63
CA LYS A 11 7.28 -24.82 -21.97
C LYS A 11 6.33 -23.63 -22.13
N ILE A 12 6.07 -22.89 -21.04
CA ILE A 12 5.12 -21.76 -21.02
C ILE A 12 5.92 -20.48 -20.85
N ASN A 13 5.86 -19.60 -21.83
CA ASN A 13 6.40 -18.25 -21.74
C ASN A 13 5.26 -17.23 -21.72
N LEU A 14 4.24 -17.44 -22.53
CA LEU A 14 3.08 -16.55 -22.64
C LEU A 14 1.77 -17.32 -22.43
N PRO A 15 0.67 -16.64 -22.11
CA PRO A 15 -0.63 -17.30 -22.00
C PRO A 15 -1.06 -18.07 -23.25
N SER A 16 -0.61 -17.66 -24.43
CA SER A 16 -0.85 -18.42 -25.68
C SER A 16 -0.22 -19.81 -25.66
N ASP A 17 0.88 -20.00 -24.94
CA ASP A 17 1.50 -21.32 -24.77
C ASP A 17 0.72 -22.16 -23.78
N LEU A 18 0.25 -21.55 -22.69
CA LEU A 18 -0.61 -22.22 -21.70
C LEU A 18 -1.87 -22.78 -22.36
N ARG A 19 -2.48 -22.02 -23.26
CA ARG A 19 -3.72 -22.43 -23.94
C ARG A 19 -3.54 -23.61 -24.94
N LYS A 20 -2.31 -24.04 -25.21
CA LYS A 20 -2.01 -25.25 -26.05
C LYS A 20 -2.11 -26.55 -25.26
N PHE A 21 -2.12 -26.49 -23.92
CA PHE A 21 -2.21 -27.67 -23.05
C PHE A 21 -3.65 -28.17 -22.92
N GLU A 22 -3.80 -29.45 -22.64
CA GLU A 22 -5.12 -30.03 -22.34
C GLU A 22 -5.51 -29.81 -20.88
N ASN A 23 -6.81 -29.84 -20.58
CA ASN A 23 -7.32 -29.67 -19.20
C ASN A 23 -6.63 -30.59 -18.18
N LYS A 24 -6.34 -31.84 -18.57
CA LYS A 24 -5.67 -32.84 -17.70
C LYS A 24 -4.26 -32.41 -17.24
N ASP A 25 -3.62 -31.49 -17.96
CA ASP A 25 -2.27 -31.03 -17.63
C ASP A 25 -2.26 -29.86 -16.65
N LEU A 26 -3.41 -29.19 -16.45
CA LEU A 26 -3.49 -27.93 -15.71
C LEU A 26 -3.10 -28.07 -14.24
N GLU A 27 -3.44 -29.20 -13.59
CA GLU A 27 -3.03 -29.47 -12.20
C GLU A 27 -1.50 -29.50 -12.08
N ASN A 28 -0.83 -30.17 -13.02
CA ASN A 28 0.63 -30.24 -13.05
C ASN A 28 1.26 -28.87 -13.31
N ILE A 29 0.62 -28.03 -14.14
CA ILE A 29 1.07 -26.66 -14.40
C ILE A 29 0.95 -25.82 -13.11
N CYS A 30 -0.15 -25.95 -12.37
CA CYS A 30 -0.34 -25.28 -11.08
C CYS A 30 0.76 -25.70 -10.09
N ASP A 31 1.07 -26.99 -10.02
CA ASP A 31 2.14 -27.51 -9.14
C ASP A 31 3.51 -26.93 -9.50
N ASP A 32 3.85 -26.91 -10.79
CA ASP A 32 5.11 -26.32 -11.27
C ASP A 32 5.18 -24.83 -10.94
N LEU A 33 4.10 -24.09 -11.20
CA LEU A 33 4.02 -22.65 -10.90
C LEU A 33 4.18 -22.38 -9.40
N ARG A 34 3.50 -23.17 -8.57
CA ARG A 34 3.61 -23.07 -7.10
C ARG A 34 5.05 -23.30 -6.63
N LYS A 35 5.69 -24.35 -7.11
CA LYS A 35 7.10 -24.67 -6.79
C LYS A 35 8.03 -23.54 -7.24
N PHE A 36 7.80 -22.98 -8.42
CA PHE A 36 8.58 -21.86 -8.93
C PHE A 36 8.47 -20.65 -8.02
N ILE A 37 7.23 -20.29 -7.60
CA ILE A 37 6.98 -19.16 -6.68
C ILE A 37 7.70 -19.41 -5.34
N ILE A 38 7.57 -20.61 -4.76
CA ILE A 38 8.21 -20.95 -3.48
C ILE A 38 9.73 -20.78 -3.58
N ASN A 39 10.35 -21.35 -4.60
CA ASN A 39 11.80 -21.28 -4.79
C ASN A 39 12.27 -19.83 -5.00
N SER A 40 11.60 -19.08 -5.87
CA SER A 40 11.98 -17.70 -6.18
C SER A 40 11.89 -16.79 -4.95
N ILE A 41 10.78 -16.89 -4.19
CA ILE A 41 10.57 -16.02 -3.03
C ILE A 41 11.47 -16.43 -1.86
N SER A 42 11.84 -17.70 -1.74
CA SER A 42 12.79 -18.13 -0.71
C SER A 42 14.16 -17.46 -0.87
N GLU A 43 14.56 -17.19 -2.12
CA GLU A 43 15.85 -16.55 -2.47
C GLU A 43 15.80 -15.02 -2.44
N ASN A 44 14.66 -14.41 -2.79
CA ASN A 44 14.56 -12.96 -2.99
C ASN A 44 13.71 -12.25 -1.94
N GLY A 45 12.74 -12.95 -1.36
CA GLY A 45 11.69 -12.34 -0.55
C GLY A 45 10.55 -11.83 -1.44
N GLY A 46 9.49 -11.30 -0.81
CA GLY A 46 8.32 -10.72 -1.51
C GLY A 46 6.98 -11.17 -0.96
N HIS A 47 5.91 -10.87 -1.70
CA HIS A 47 4.52 -11.21 -1.35
C HIS A 47 4.27 -12.69 -1.63
N PHE A 48 4.23 -13.48 -0.59
CA PHE A 48 4.30 -14.95 -0.70
C PHE A 48 2.94 -15.65 -0.59
N GLY A 49 2.31 -15.53 0.60
CA GLY A 49 1.09 -16.28 0.88
C GLY A 49 -0.07 -15.95 -0.06
N ALA A 50 -0.22 -14.68 -0.42
CA ALA A 50 -1.28 -14.24 -1.34
C ALA A 50 -1.10 -14.84 -2.73
N SER A 51 0.14 -14.85 -3.24
CA SER A 51 0.45 -15.42 -4.57
C SER A 51 0.21 -16.94 -4.62
N LEU A 52 0.55 -17.66 -3.54
CA LEU A 52 0.28 -19.10 -3.44
C LEU A 52 -1.23 -19.40 -3.38
N GLY A 53 -2.00 -18.49 -2.79
CA GLY A 53 -3.45 -18.65 -2.64
C GLY A 53 -4.24 -18.56 -3.94
N VAL A 54 -3.65 -18.03 -5.01
CA VAL A 54 -4.36 -17.81 -6.28
C VAL A 54 -3.68 -18.49 -7.49
N VAL A 55 -2.89 -19.51 -7.26
CA VAL A 55 -2.19 -20.22 -8.36
C VAL A 55 -3.20 -20.80 -9.36
N GLU A 56 -4.17 -21.59 -8.87
CA GLU A 56 -5.18 -22.21 -9.73
C GLU A 56 -6.03 -21.16 -10.44
N LEU A 57 -6.45 -20.14 -9.71
CA LEU A 57 -7.24 -19.02 -10.27
C LEU A 57 -6.45 -18.30 -11.38
N THR A 58 -5.15 -18.05 -11.18
CA THR A 58 -4.29 -17.39 -12.17
C THR A 58 -4.16 -18.23 -13.45
N VAL A 59 -3.90 -19.54 -13.29
CA VAL A 59 -3.81 -20.48 -14.42
C VAL A 59 -5.15 -20.51 -15.17
N ALA A 60 -6.28 -20.66 -14.46
CA ALA A 60 -7.61 -20.71 -15.06
C ALA A 60 -7.93 -19.43 -15.84
N LEU A 61 -7.61 -18.26 -15.29
CA LEU A 61 -7.86 -16.97 -15.95
C LEU A 61 -7.10 -16.84 -17.26
N HIS A 62 -5.80 -17.18 -17.27
CA HIS A 62 -4.98 -17.09 -18.48
C HIS A 62 -5.27 -18.21 -19.48
N TYR A 63 -5.82 -19.33 -19.03
CA TYR A 63 -6.25 -20.44 -19.87
C TYR A 63 -7.57 -20.11 -20.61
N VAL A 64 -8.55 -19.56 -19.90
CA VAL A 64 -9.91 -19.31 -20.42
C VAL A 64 -10.01 -17.99 -21.20
N TYR A 65 -9.40 -16.93 -20.68
CA TYR A 65 -9.51 -15.59 -21.29
C TYR A 65 -8.33 -15.34 -22.23
N ASN A 66 -8.62 -14.69 -23.36
CA ASN A 66 -7.60 -14.37 -24.39
C ASN A 66 -6.81 -13.10 -24.00
N THR A 67 -6.07 -13.17 -22.87
CA THR A 67 -5.21 -12.06 -22.46
C THR A 67 -4.06 -11.88 -23.46
N PRO A 68 -3.65 -10.63 -23.78
CA PRO A 68 -4.08 -9.34 -23.21
C PRO A 68 -5.24 -8.65 -23.95
N VAL A 69 -5.89 -9.35 -24.91
CA VAL A 69 -7.09 -8.81 -25.59
C VAL A 69 -8.20 -8.63 -24.55
N ASP A 70 -8.54 -9.72 -23.88
CA ASP A 70 -9.41 -9.65 -22.67
C ASP A 70 -8.61 -8.97 -21.56
N LYS A 71 -9.27 -8.11 -20.78
CA LYS A 71 -8.64 -7.25 -19.78
C LYS A 71 -8.75 -7.85 -18.39
N LEU A 72 -7.60 -8.05 -17.74
CA LEU A 72 -7.52 -8.61 -16.39
C LEU A 72 -6.90 -7.56 -15.45
N VAL A 73 -7.65 -7.15 -14.44
CA VAL A 73 -7.21 -6.18 -13.43
C VAL A 73 -7.13 -6.88 -12.07
N TRP A 74 -5.96 -6.85 -11.46
CA TRP A 74 -5.74 -7.38 -10.11
C TRP A 74 -5.92 -6.26 -9.09
N ASP A 75 -6.74 -6.46 -8.07
CA ASP A 75 -6.86 -5.51 -6.95
C ASP A 75 -5.61 -5.61 -6.07
N VAL A 76 -5.02 -4.48 -5.69
CA VAL A 76 -3.73 -4.40 -5.00
C VAL A 76 -2.58 -4.94 -5.87
N GLY A 77 -2.68 -6.20 -6.31
CA GLY A 77 -1.71 -6.84 -7.18
C GLY A 77 -0.57 -7.59 -6.46
N HIS A 78 -0.60 -7.63 -5.12
CA HIS A 78 0.39 -8.38 -4.33
C HIS A 78 0.29 -9.90 -4.53
N GLN A 79 -0.83 -10.38 -5.05
CA GLN A 79 -1.09 -11.79 -5.38
C GLN A 79 -0.72 -12.16 -6.83
N ALA A 80 -0.19 -11.21 -7.62
CA ALA A 80 -0.08 -11.36 -9.07
C ALA A 80 1.27 -11.96 -9.54
N TYR A 81 2.02 -12.66 -8.69
CA TYR A 81 3.30 -13.24 -9.10
C TYR A 81 3.11 -14.35 -10.16
N GLY A 82 2.11 -15.21 -10.00
CA GLY A 82 1.76 -16.21 -11.03
C GLY A 82 1.44 -15.55 -12.37
N HIS A 83 0.70 -14.42 -12.34
CA HIS A 83 0.40 -13.64 -13.54
C HIS A 83 1.69 -13.15 -14.22
N LYS A 84 2.65 -12.59 -13.47
CA LYS A 84 3.93 -12.13 -14.03
C LYS A 84 4.70 -13.29 -14.69
N ILE A 85 4.78 -14.43 -14.00
CA ILE A 85 5.51 -15.62 -14.46
C ILE A 85 4.91 -16.14 -15.77
N LEU A 86 3.57 -16.21 -15.87
CA LEU A 86 2.87 -16.72 -17.06
C LEU A 86 2.78 -15.70 -18.21
N THR A 87 3.24 -14.47 -18.01
CA THR A 87 3.13 -13.38 -19.00
C THR A 87 4.50 -12.85 -19.43
N GLY A 88 5.49 -13.74 -19.56
CA GLY A 88 6.78 -13.43 -20.18
C GLY A 88 7.87 -12.96 -19.25
N ARG A 89 7.63 -12.95 -17.92
CA ARG A 89 8.61 -12.45 -16.94
C ARG A 89 9.25 -13.56 -16.10
N LYS A 90 9.04 -14.82 -16.47
CA LYS A 90 9.57 -15.99 -15.76
C LYS A 90 11.10 -15.93 -15.60
N ASP A 91 11.80 -15.70 -16.71
CA ASP A 91 13.27 -15.72 -16.73
C ASP A 91 13.90 -14.58 -15.91
N ASN A 92 13.21 -13.44 -15.83
CA ASN A 92 13.66 -12.27 -15.08
C ASN A 92 13.04 -12.18 -13.68
N PHE A 93 12.23 -13.16 -13.29
CA PHE A 93 11.48 -13.10 -12.02
C PHE A 93 12.41 -13.05 -10.79
N HIS A 94 13.64 -13.52 -10.93
CA HIS A 94 14.67 -13.42 -9.90
C HIS A 94 15.03 -11.96 -9.55
N THR A 95 14.60 -10.96 -10.35
CA THR A 95 14.83 -9.53 -10.10
C THR A 95 13.62 -8.84 -9.45
N ASN A 96 12.58 -9.60 -9.16
CA ASN A 96 11.34 -9.04 -8.58
C ASN A 96 11.58 -8.44 -7.19
N UNK A 97 11.23 -7.08 -7.12
CA UNK A 97 11.42 -6.39 -6.01
C UNK A 97 12.78 -5.94 -5.78
N ILE A 98 13.65 -6.06 -6.72
CA ILE A 98 15.05 -5.63 -6.61
C ILE A 98 15.25 -4.33 -7.42
N TYR A 99 16.06 -3.42 -6.94
CA TYR A 99 16.38 -2.13 -7.59
C TYR A 99 16.69 -2.34 -9.08
N LYS A 100 16.01 -1.59 -9.94
CA LYS A 100 16.07 -1.69 -11.42
C LYS A 100 15.60 -3.03 -11.99
N GLY A 101 14.98 -3.87 -11.19
CA GLY A 101 14.36 -5.12 -11.62
C GLY A 101 12.86 -5.01 -11.83
N LEU A 102 12.18 -6.16 -11.77
CA LEU A 102 10.72 -6.20 -11.91
C LEU A 102 10.02 -5.56 -10.70
N SER A 103 8.97 -4.82 -10.96
CA SER A 103 8.09 -4.26 -9.92
C SER A 103 7.45 -5.37 -9.07
N GLY A 104 7.21 -5.11 -7.79
CA GLY A 104 6.45 -6.02 -6.92
C GLY A 104 4.97 -6.12 -7.25
N PHE A 105 4.45 -5.20 -8.08
CA PHE A 105 3.03 -5.11 -8.47
C PHE A 105 2.90 -5.02 -9.99
N PRO A 106 1.73 -5.40 -10.58
CA PRO A 106 1.46 -5.13 -11.99
C PRO A 106 1.64 -3.65 -12.35
N LYS A 107 2.32 -3.41 -13.47
CA LYS A 107 2.70 -2.08 -13.92
C LYS A 107 2.57 -1.98 -15.44
N ILE A 108 1.77 -1.04 -15.95
CA ILE A 108 1.45 -0.88 -17.38
C ILE A 108 2.73 -0.81 -18.24
N THR A 109 3.75 -0.10 -17.77
CA THR A 109 5.00 0.08 -18.51
C THR A 109 5.90 -1.16 -18.51
N GLU A 110 5.61 -2.15 -17.66
CA GLU A 110 6.40 -3.39 -17.55
C GLU A 110 5.92 -4.46 -18.55
N SER A 111 4.61 -4.54 -18.78
CA SER A 111 4.03 -5.58 -19.61
C SER A 111 2.67 -5.18 -20.19
N LYS A 112 2.43 -5.52 -21.46
CA LYS A 112 1.10 -5.36 -22.09
C LYS A 112 0.00 -6.19 -21.42
N TYR A 113 0.37 -7.17 -20.60
CA TYR A 113 -0.56 -7.98 -19.82
C TYR A 113 -0.99 -7.29 -18.51
N ASP A 114 -0.25 -6.29 -18.07
CA ASP A 114 -0.57 -5.48 -16.90
C ASP A 114 -1.51 -4.33 -17.36
N THR A 115 -2.79 -4.65 -17.53
CA THR A 115 -3.76 -3.73 -18.14
C THR A 115 -4.04 -2.49 -17.29
N PHE A 116 -3.72 -2.53 -15.99
CA PHE A 116 -3.86 -1.41 -15.06
C PHE A 116 -2.77 -1.50 -14.00
N GLY A 117 -2.11 -0.38 -13.70
CA GLY A 117 -1.13 -0.29 -12.63
C GLY A 117 -1.83 -0.30 -11.28
N VAL A 118 -1.34 -1.12 -10.34
CA VAL A 118 -2.00 -1.34 -9.04
C VAL A 118 -1.00 -1.28 -7.89
N GLY A 119 -1.52 -1.25 -6.66
CA GLY A 119 -0.76 -1.18 -5.41
C GLY A 119 -1.68 -0.85 -4.25
N HIS A 120 -2.60 0.10 -4.45
CA HIS A 120 -3.66 0.42 -3.49
C HIS A 120 -4.89 -0.44 -3.76
N SER A 121 -5.64 -0.77 -2.70
CA SER A 121 -6.80 -1.66 -2.77
C SER A 121 -8.04 -0.97 -3.35
N SER A 122 -9.00 -1.80 -3.75
CA SER A 122 -10.40 -1.43 -4.02
C SER A 122 -10.62 -0.66 -5.33
N THR A 123 -9.59 -0.60 -6.20
CA THR A 123 -9.66 0.15 -7.46
C THR A 123 -10.05 -0.71 -8.66
N SER A 124 -9.91 -2.03 -8.55
CA SER A 124 -10.01 -2.96 -9.69
C SER A 124 -11.38 -2.96 -10.37
N ILE A 125 -12.45 -2.90 -9.58
CA ILE A 125 -13.83 -2.94 -10.09
C ILE A 125 -14.08 -1.70 -10.96
N SER A 126 -13.76 -0.51 -10.42
CA SER A 126 -13.95 0.75 -11.15
C SER A 126 -13.10 0.81 -12.42
N ALA A 127 -11.85 0.36 -12.34
CA ALA A 127 -10.94 0.33 -13.49
C ALA A 127 -11.46 -0.61 -14.59
N ALA A 128 -11.83 -1.84 -14.23
CA ALA A 128 -12.36 -2.82 -15.17
C ALA A 128 -13.71 -2.38 -15.77
N LEU A 129 -14.58 -1.74 -14.96
CA LEU A 129 -15.84 -1.18 -15.44
C LEU A 129 -15.57 -0.08 -16.49
N GLY A 130 -14.64 0.83 -16.22
CA GLY A 130 -14.26 1.87 -17.18
C GLY A 130 -13.77 1.27 -18.50
N MET A 131 -12.95 0.21 -18.44
CA MET A 131 -12.49 -0.53 -19.62
C MET A 131 -13.66 -1.18 -20.38
N ALA A 132 -14.61 -1.78 -19.66
CA ALA A 132 -15.79 -2.43 -20.26
C ALA A 132 -16.68 -1.40 -20.96
N MET A 133 -16.88 -0.24 -20.35
CA MET A 133 -17.65 0.85 -20.96
C MET A 133 -16.95 1.38 -22.21
N ALA A 134 -15.63 1.55 -22.17
CA ALA A 134 -14.84 1.97 -23.35
C ALA A 134 -14.96 0.94 -24.49
N ALA A 135 -14.88 -0.35 -24.18
CA ALA A 135 -15.06 -1.42 -25.16
C ALA A 135 -16.45 -1.38 -25.79
N LYS A 136 -17.49 -1.14 -24.98
CA LYS A 136 -18.89 -0.99 -25.47
C LYS A 136 -19.00 0.21 -26.44
N LEU A 137 -18.41 1.35 -26.09
CA LEU A 137 -18.41 2.56 -26.93
C LEU A 137 -17.62 2.36 -28.24
N ASN A 138 -16.56 1.55 -28.20
CA ASN A 138 -15.74 1.20 -29.38
C ASN A 138 -16.35 0.07 -30.21
N GLY A 139 -17.48 -0.51 -29.81
CA GLY A 139 -18.13 -1.61 -30.51
C GLY A 139 -17.48 -2.98 -30.31
N GLU A 140 -16.61 -3.13 -29.31
CA GLU A 140 -15.84 -4.35 -29.00
C GLU A 140 -16.65 -5.29 -28.09
N LYS A 141 -17.79 -5.76 -28.56
CA LYS A 141 -18.80 -6.48 -27.76
C LYS A 141 -18.32 -7.80 -27.15
N GLU A 142 -17.36 -8.45 -27.78
CA GLU A 142 -16.90 -9.78 -27.35
C GLU A 142 -15.79 -9.72 -26.29
N ARG A 143 -15.16 -8.54 -26.10
CA ARG A 143 -14.04 -8.38 -25.17
C ARG A 143 -14.52 -8.57 -23.73
N GLN A 144 -13.78 -9.38 -22.98
CA GLN A 144 -14.06 -9.66 -21.57
C GLN A 144 -13.25 -8.73 -20.67
N HIS A 145 -13.84 -8.35 -19.53
CA HIS A 145 -13.22 -7.48 -18.53
C HIS A 145 -13.36 -8.13 -17.17
N ILE A 146 -12.23 -8.42 -16.52
CA ILE A 146 -12.19 -9.21 -15.29
C ILE A 146 -11.47 -8.39 -14.20
N ALA A 147 -12.14 -8.20 -13.06
CA ALA A 147 -11.56 -7.63 -11.85
C ALA A 147 -11.39 -8.73 -10.81
N VAL A 148 -10.17 -8.99 -10.33
CA VAL A 148 -9.93 -9.95 -9.25
C VAL A 148 -9.68 -9.15 -7.97
N ILE A 149 -10.56 -9.28 -7.00
CA ILE A 149 -10.50 -8.53 -5.75
C ILE A 149 -10.57 -9.48 -4.54
N GLY A 150 -9.73 -9.25 -3.55
CA GLY A 150 -9.78 -9.97 -2.28
C GLY A 150 -10.89 -9.47 -1.37
N ASP A 151 -11.34 -10.33 -0.46
CA ASP A 151 -12.38 -9.98 0.53
C ASP A 151 -11.98 -8.78 1.39
N GLY A 152 -10.68 -8.60 1.69
CA GLY A 152 -10.17 -7.40 2.35
C GLY A 152 -10.36 -6.14 1.50
N GLY A 153 -10.00 -6.19 0.21
CA GLY A 153 -10.20 -5.08 -0.73
C GLY A 153 -11.66 -4.72 -0.93
N MET A 154 -12.55 -5.70 -0.77
CA MET A 154 -13.99 -5.50 -0.88
C MET A 154 -14.55 -4.63 0.26
N THR A 155 -13.83 -4.47 1.38
CA THR A 155 -14.27 -3.60 2.50
C THR A 155 -14.10 -2.11 2.20
N GLY A 156 -13.31 -1.74 1.21
CA GLY A 156 -13.11 -0.33 0.83
C GLY A 156 -14.35 0.27 0.16
N GLY A 157 -14.67 1.52 0.49
CA GLY A 157 -15.86 2.21 -0.03
C GLY A 157 -15.90 2.23 -1.56
N MET A 158 -14.77 2.44 -2.21
CA MET A 158 -14.67 2.50 -3.67
C MET A 158 -15.13 1.19 -4.34
N SER A 159 -14.95 0.03 -3.68
CA SER A 159 -15.50 -1.24 -4.19
C SER A 159 -17.02 -1.21 -4.27
N PHE A 160 -17.68 -0.65 -3.25
CA PHE A 160 -19.14 -0.49 -3.22
C PHE A 160 -19.59 0.51 -4.27
N GLU A 161 -18.90 1.64 -4.43
CA GLU A 161 -19.17 2.62 -5.48
C GLU A 161 -19.08 1.98 -6.87
N GLY A 162 -18.03 1.20 -7.11
CA GLY A 162 -17.81 0.47 -8.36
C GLY A 162 -18.90 -0.56 -8.64
N MET A 163 -19.30 -1.34 -7.63
CA MET A 163 -20.39 -2.34 -7.75
C MET A 163 -21.73 -1.67 -8.00
N ASN A 164 -22.04 -0.60 -7.26
CA ASN A 164 -23.27 0.16 -7.41
C ASN A 164 -23.41 0.69 -8.85
N HIS A 165 -22.36 1.29 -9.39
CA HIS A 165 -22.35 1.79 -10.77
C HIS A 165 -22.44 0.62 -11.77
N ALA A 166 -21.66 -0.46 -11.56
CA ALA A 166 -21.69 -1.62 -12.46
C ALA A 166 -23.10 -2.21 -12.60
N GLY A 167 -23.83 -2.32 -11.48
CA GLY A 167 -25.19 -2.86 -11.47
C GLY A 167 -26.22 -2.04 -12.23
N ASP A 168 -25.94 -0.78 -12.49
CA ASP A 168 -26.78 0.11 -13.31
C ASP A 168 -26.38 0.10 -14.79
N THR A 169 -25.43 -0.79 -15.16
CA THR A 169 -24.94 -0.90 -16.54
C THR A 169 -25.20 -2.30 -17.11
N GLU A 170 -25.01 -2.42 -18.43
CA GLU A 170 -24.97 -3.71 -19.13
C GLU A 170 -23.51 -4.09 -19.46
N ALA A 171 -22.53 -3.55 -18.74
CA ALA A 171 -21.12 -3.74 -19.01
C ALA A 171 -20.74 -5.23 -18.90
N ASN A 172 -19.94 -5.71 -19.84
CA ASN A 172 -19.43 -7.09 -19.80
C ASN A 172 -18.26 -7.15 -18.81
N LEU A 173 -18.62 -7.19 -17.52
CA LEU A 173 -17.69 -7.18 -16.38
C LEU A 173 -17.88 -8.43 -15.53
N THR A 174 -16.79 -9.15 -15.27
CA THR A 174 -16.76 -10.26 -14.31
C THR A 174 -15.90 -9.85 -13.11
N ILE A 175 -16.54 -9.75 -11.94
CA ILE A 175 -15.84 -9.53 -10.67
C ILE A 175 -15.57 -10.89 -10.05
N ILE A 176 -14.30 -11.19 -9.73
CA ILE A 176 -13.92 -12.42 -9.04
C ILE A 176 -13.56 -12.03 -7.60
N LEU A 177 -14.42 -12.41 -6.67
CA LEU A 177 -14.18 -12.23 -5.24
C LEU A 177 -13.33 -13.42 -4.75
N ASN A 178 -12.08 -13.15 -4.44
CA ASN A 178 -11.13 -14.11 -3.89
C ASN A 178 -11.22 -14.05 -2.35
N ASP A 179 -12.02 -14.93 -1.78
CA ASP A 179 -12.32 -14.95 -0.34
C ASP A 179 -11.41 -15.96 0.38
N ASN A 180 -10.52 -15.46 1.21
CA ASN A 180 -9.65 -16.27 2.08
C ASN A 180 -9.67 -15.80 3.54
N CYS A 181 -10.56 -14.88 3.89
CA CYS A 181 -10.75 -14.30 5.23
C CYS A 181 -9.54 -13.50 5.74
N MET A 182 -8.65 -13.07 4.82
CA MET A 182 -7.37 -12.43 5.19
C MET A 182 -7.04 -11.22 4.31
N SER A 183 -6.68 -10.14 4.98
CA SER A 183 -5.88 -9.05 4.40
C SER A 183 -4.38 -9.31 4.69
N ILE A 184 -3.65 -8.34 5.19
CA ILE A 184 -2.34 -8.58 5.83
C ILE A 184 -2.59 -9.39 7.11
N ASP A 185 -3.45 -8.86 7.97
CA ASP A 185 -3.98 -9.51 9.18
C ASP A 185 -5.38 -10.08 8.89
N PRO A 186 -5.98 -10.85 9.80
CA PRO A 186 -7.35 -11.35 9.61
C PRO A 186 -8.36 -10.21 9.39
N ASN A 187 -9.21 -10.34 8.38
CA ASN A 187 -10.23 -9.34 8.07
C ASN A 187 -11.16 -9.08 9.26
N VAL A 188 -11.72 -7.87 9.30
CA VAL A 188 -12.63 -7.43 10.35
C VAL A 188 -13.97 -6.97 9.76
N GLY A 189 -14.96 -6.78 10.63
CA GLY A 189 -16.23 -6.17 10.28
C GLY A 189 -17.33 -7.17 9.85
N ALA A 190 -18.51 -6.63 9.66
CA ALA A 190 -19.73 -7.40 9.36
C ALA A 190 -19.68 -8.11 8.01
N LEU A 191 -19.01 -7.52 7.03
CA LEU A 191 -18.88 -8.11 5.69
C LEU A 191 -18.14 -9.46 5.74
N LYS A 192 -17.07 -9.54 6.54
CA LYS A 192 -16.36 -10.82 6.77
C LYS A 192 -17.32 -11.90 7.28
N LYS A 193 -18.09 -11.58 8.33
CA LYS A 193 -19.06 -12.52 8.91
C LYS A 193 -20.08 -12.94 7.86
N TYR A 194 -20.62 -11.98 7.12
CA TYR A 194 -21.58 -12.21 6.04
C TYR A 194 -21.03 -13.21 4.98
N LEU A 195 -19.80 -12.98 4.49
CA LEU A 195 -19.17 -13.87 3.50
C LEU A 195 -18.94 -15.29 4.08
N THR A 196 -18.50 -15.37 5.34
CA THR A 196 -18.32 -16.65 6.04
C THR A 196 -19.65 -17.40 6.14
N ASP A 197 -20.71 -16.72 6.55
CA ASP A 197 -22.06 -17.31 6.67
C ASP A 197 -22.55 -17.81 5.31
N MET A 198 -22.33 -17.04 4.23
CA MET A 198 -22.64 -17.45 2.85
C MET A 198 -21.90 -18.74 2.47
N SER A 199 -20.59 -18.81 2.76
CA SER A 199 -19.76 -19.96 2.36
C SER A 199 -20.05 -21.23 3.13
N THR A 200 -20.60 -21.12 4.34
CA THR A 200 -20.88 -22.27 5.24
C THR A 200 -22.35 -22.68 5.25
N SER A 201 -23.26 -21.88 4.71
CA SER A 201 -24.71 -22.14 4.76
C SER A 201 -25.13 -23.35 3.91
N PRO A 202 -25.85 -24.35 4.48
CA PRO A 202 -26.40 -25.45 3.70
C PRO A 202 -27.40 -25.01 2.62
N THR A 203 -28.15 -23.94 2.88
CA THR A 203 -29.12 -23.39 1.95
C THR A 203 -28.43 -22.85 0.69
N PHE A 204 -27.34 -22.09 0.85
CA PHE A 204 -26.54 -21.61 -0.28
C PHE A 204 -25.94 -22.76 -1.10
N ASN A 205 -25.50 -23.81 -0.43
CA ASN A 205 -24.95 -25.00 -1.10
C ASN A 205 -26.00 -25.76 -1.91
N SER A 206 -27.28 -25.76 -1.51
CA SER A 206 -28.36 -26.40 -2.28
C SER A 206 -28.75 -25.54 -3.51
N ILE A 207 -28.85 -24.24 -3.35
CA ILE A 207 -29.16 -23.29 -4.45
C ILE A 207 -28.07 -23.36 -5.54
N ARG A 208 -26.81 -23.54 -5.14
CA ARG A 208 -25.68 -23.74 -6.05
C ARG A 208 -25.94 -24.89 -7.06
N ASN A 209 -26.45 -26.01 -6.57
CA ASN A 209 -26.74 -27.18 -7.40
C ASN A 209 -27.84 -26.89 -8.43
N ASP A 210 -28.86 -26.13 -8.06
CA ASP A 210 -29.99 -25.81 -8.93
C ASP A 210 -29.60 -24.85 -10.06
N ILE A 211 -28.77 -23.85 -9.76
CA ILE A 211 -28.24 -22.92 -10.79
C ILE A 211 -27.37 -23.69 -11.80
N TRP A 212 -26.52 -24.59 -11.32
CA TRP A 212 -25.67 -25.42 -12.19
C TRP A 212 -26.48 -26.41 -13.03
N GLN A 213 -27.60 -26.92 -12.52
CA GLN A 213 -28.52 -27.76 -13.27
C GLN A 213 -29.22 -26.96 -14.40
N VAL A 214 -29.62 -25.71 -14.12
CA VAL A 214 -30.22 -24.82 -15.12
C VAL A 214 -29.22 -24.51 -16.24
N LEU A 215 -27.96 -24.18 -15.87
CA LEU A 215 -26.88 -23.93 -16.85
C LEU A 215 -26.52 -25.20 -17.63
N GLY A 216 -26.58 -26.36 -17.00
CA GLY A 216 -26.34 -27.66 -17.65
C GLY A 216 -27.42 -28.03 -18.66
N LYS A 217 -28.68 -27.74 -18.37
CA LYS A 217 -29.83 -27.99 -19.27
C LYS A 217 -29.83 -27.08 -20.50
N LEU A 218 -29.23 -25.87 -20.39
CA LEU A 218 -29.09 -24.95 -21.53
C LEU A 218 -28.14 -25.46 -22.62
N LYS A 219 -27.26 -26.41 -22.31
CA LYS A 219 -26.38 -27.06 -23.29
C LYS A 219 -27.09 -28.01 -24.24
N THR A 220 -28.32 -28.42 -23.93
CA THR A 220 -29.04 -29.46 -24.68
C THR A 220 -30.12 -28.91 -25.62
N VAL A 221 -30.40 -27.61 -25.61
CA VAL A 221 -31.45 -27.01 -26.45
C VAL A 221 -30.83 -25.87 -27.26
N GLY A 222 -30.85 -26.01 -28.58
CA GLY A 222 -30.31 -25.06 -29.54
C GLY A 222 -31.19 -23.80 -29.69
N GLU A 223 -31.40 -23.04 -28.63
CA GLU A 223 -32.17 -21.80 -28.67
C GLU A 223 -31.25 -20.56 -28.84
N SER A 224 -31.81 -19.54 -29.50
CA SER A 224 -31.13 -18.27 -29.76
C SER A 224 -30.74 -17.55 -28.44
N ALA A 225 -29.67 -16.76 -28.45
CA ALA A 225 -29.16 -16.02 -27.29
C ALA A 225 -30.22 -15.17 -26.57
N ARG A 226 -31.27 -14.71 -27.26
CA ARG A 226 -32.41 -13.94 -26.70
C ARG A 226 -33.37 -14.81 -25.89
N GLY A 227 -33.59 -16.07 -26.31
CA GLY A 227 -34.42 -17.04 -25.58
C GLY A 227 -33.74 -17.44 -24.26
N ILE A 228 -32.45 -17.65 -24.30
CA ILE A 228 -31.63 -18.01 -23.14
C ILE A 228 -31.69 -16.88 -22.09
N ALA A 229 -31.50 -15.63 -22.50
CA ALA A 229 -31.55 -14.47 -21.61
C ALA A 229 -32.92 -14.33 -20.91
N LYS A 230 -34.03 -14.53 -21.63
CA LYS A 230 -35.41 -14.46 -21.08
C LYS A 230 -35.71 -15.61 -20.11
N THR A 231 -35.20 -16.81 -20.39
CA THR A 231 -35.43 -17.99 -19.52
C THR A 231 -34.61 -17.86 -18.22
N ILE A 232 -33.38 -17.36 -18.32
CA ILE A 232 -32.54 -17.06 -17.14
C ILE A 232 -33.21 -15.95 -16.31
N GLU A 233 -33.67 -14.89 -16.95
CA GLU A 233 -34.33 -13.76 -16.27
C GLU A 233 -35.59 -14.20 -15.53
N LYS A 234 -36.39 -15.09 -16.13
CA LYS A 234 -37.66 -15.60 -15.55
C LYS A 234 -37.38 -16.57 -14.39
N SER A 235 -36.36 -17.42 -14.49
CA SER A 235 -35.99 -18.37 -13.44
C SER A 235 -35.31 -17.64 -12.25
N LEU A 236 -34.56 -16.59 -12.53
CA LEU A 236 -33.94 -15.78 -11.48
C LEU A 236 -34.93 -14.89 -10.73
N LYS A 237 -35.92 -14.32 -11.43
CA LYS A 237 -36.97 -13.47 -10.80
C LYS A 237 -37.83 -14.25 -9.80
N SER A 238 -38.05 -15.53 -10.02
CA SER A 238 -38.79 -16.36 -9.06
C SER A 238 -37.98 -16.74 -7.81
N PHE A 239 -36.64 -16.76 -7.90
CA PHE A 239 -35.75 -17.08 -6.78
C PHE A 239 -35.36 -15.85 -5.96
N VAL A 240 -35.42 -14.67 -6.52
CA VAL A 240 -34.85 -13.43 -5.93
C VAL A 240 -35.69 -12.89 -4.76
N LEU A 241 -36.95 -13.28 -4.63
CA LEU A 241 -37.87 -12.66 -3.66
C LEU A 241 -37.68 -13.12 -2.20
N ASP A 242 -37.03 -14.27 -1.95
CA ASP A 242 -36.92 -14.81 -0.58
C ASP A 242 -35.49 -14.83 0.01
N ASN A 243 -34.42 -14.68 -0.81
CA ASN A 243 -33.03 -14.82 -0.35
C ASN A 243 -32.01 -13.98 -1.15
N SER A 244 -32.33 -12.72 -1.47
CA SER A 244 -31.38 -11.86 -2.19
C SER A 244 -30.14 -11.53 -1.33
N ASN A 245 -28.96 -11.79 -1.85
CA ASN A 245 -27.72 -11.42 -1.20
C ASN A 245 -27.34 -9.98 -1.56
N LEU A 246 -26.36 -9.42 -0.85
CA LEU A 246 -25.86 -8.06 -1.03
C LEU A 246 -25.53 -7.73 -2.50
N PHE A 247 -24.91 -8.68 -3.21
CA PHE A 247 -24.46 -8.45 -4.59
C PHE A 247 -25.64 -8.39 -5.57
N GLU A 248 -26.65 -9.25 -5.35
CA GLU A 248 -27.87 -9.25 -6.15
C GLU A 248 -28.72 -8.02 -5.86
N ALA A 249 -28.68 -7.51 -4.63
CA ALA A 249 -29.34 -6.25 -4.29
C ALA A 249 -28.72 -5.07 -5.04
N LEU A 250 -27.42 -5.17 -5.41
CA LEU A 250 -26.73 -4.20 -6.28
C LEU A 250 -26.86 -4.57 -7.77
N ASN A 251 -27.78 -5.47 -8.13
CA ASN A 251 -28.07 -5.90 -9.51
C ASN A 251 -26.89 -6.59 -10.21
N LEU A 252 -25.97 -7.19 -9.42
CA LEU A 252 -24.88 -8.05 -9.92
C LEU A 252 -25.34 -9.51 -9.86
N ARG A 253 -25.21 -10.25 -10.95
CA ARG A 253 -25.50 -11.69 -10.92
C ARG A 253 -24.43 -12.41 -10.12
N TYR A 254 -24.84 -13.05 -9.04
CA TYR A 254 -23.94 -13.76 -8.11
C TYR A 254 -23.81 -15.25 -8.47
N PHE A 255 -22.59 -15.75 -8.49
CA PHE A 255 -22.25 -17.17 -8.72
C PHE A 255 -21.27 -17.62 -7.65
N GLY A 256 -21.54 -18.77 -7.06
CA GLY A 256 -20.66 -19.34 -6.04
C GLY A 256 -21.40 -19.57 -4.72
N PRO A 257 -20.65 -19.81 -3.61
CA PRO A 257 -19.19 -19.92 -3.59
C PRO A 257 -18.67 -21.23 -4.24
N ILE A 258 -17.50 -21.16 -4.88
CA ILE A 258 -16.84 -22.33 -5.43
C ILE A 258 -15.43 -22.51 -4.84
N ASP A 259 -14.90 -23.72 -4.93
CA ASP A 259 -13.51 -23.99 -4.50
C ASP A 259 -12.54 -23.36 -5.51
N GLY A 260 -11.80 -22.33 -5.07
CA GLY A 260 -10.80 -21.65 -5.87
C GLY A 260 -9.50 -22.45 -6.10
N HIS A 261 -9.42 -23.68 -5.56
CA HIS A 261 -8.29 -24.58 -5.76
C HIS A 261 -8.63 -25.77 -6.67
N ASP A 262 -9.88 -25.88 -7.14
CA ASP A 262 -10.27 -26.89 -8.13
C ASP A 262 -10.13 -26.26 -9.53
N ILE A 263 -8.96 -26.46 -10.17
CA ILE A 263 -8.64 -25.89 -11.49
C ILE A 263 -9.65 -26.31 -12.57
N ASN A 264 -10.11 -27.56 -12.54
CA ASN A 264 -11.02 -28.09 -13.55
C ASN A 264 -12.41 -27.44 -13.42
N HIS A 265 -12.88 -27.28 -12.18
CA HIS A 265 -14.16 -26.60 -11.89
C HIS A 265 -14.05 -25.10 -12.25
N LEU A 266 -12.92 -24.43 -11.91
CA LEU A 266 -12.68 -23.03 -12.27
C LEU A 266 -12.74 -22.81 -13.77
N VAL A 267 -12.04 -23.63 -14.55
CA VAL A 267 -12.00 -23.51 -16.03
C VAL A 267 -13.40 -23.67 -16.61
N LYS A 268 -14.16 -24.67 -16.14
CA LYS A 268 -15.54 -24.90 -16.60
C LYS A 268 -16.42 -23.68 -16.26
N THR A 269 -16.37 -23.21 -15.00
CA THR A 269 -17.16 -22.08 -14.52
C THR A 269 -16.86 -20.81 -15.32
N LEU A 270 -15.58 -20.47 -15.50
CA LEU A 270 -15.18 -19.27 -16.23
C LEU A 270 -15.60 -19.32 -17.70
N ASN A 271 -15.54 -20.50 -18.34
CA ASN A 271 -16.03 -20.68 -19.72
C ASN A 271 -17.54 -20.46 -19.81
N ASP A 272 -18.29 -20.87 -18.81
CA ASP A 272 -19.75 -20.66 -18.78
C ASP A 272 -20.08 -19.18 -18.49
N LEU A 273 -19.38 -18.53 -17.55
CA LEU A 273 -19.57 -17.10 -17.22
C LEU A 273 -19.26 -16.18 -18.41
N LYS A 274 -18.30 -16.56 -19.25
CA LYS A 274 -17.92 -15.83 -20.47
C LYS A 274 -19.12 -15.60 -21.42
N LYS A 275 -20.10 -16.51 -21.40
CA LYS A 275 -21.30 -16.48 -22.26
C LYS A 275 -22.43 -15.65 -21.66
N ILE A 276 -22.33 -15.28 -20.38
CA ILE A 276 -23.38 -14.55 -19.66
C ILE A 276 -23.14 -13.04 -19.84
N PRO A 277 -24.06 -12.28 -20.42
CA PRO A 277 -23.88 -10.83 -20.58
C PRO A 277 -24.12 -10.07 -19.28
N GLY A 278 -23.62 -8.85 -19.23
CA GLY A 278 -23.82 -7.93 -18.10
C GLY A 278 -22.86 -8.18 -16.93
N PRO A 279 -22.98 -7.36 -15.88
CA PRO A 279 -22.08 -7.47 -14.73
C PRO A 279 -22.43 -8.68 -13.85
N LYS A 280 -21.40 -9.39 -13.43
CA LYS A 280 -21.53 -10.61 -12.66
C LYS A 280 -20.37 -10.77 -11.67
N LEU A 281 -20.64 -11.46 -10.56
CA LEU A 281 -19.65 -11.73 -9.51
C LEU A 281 -19.52 -13.24 -9.30
N LEU A 282 -18.29 -13.74 -9.35
CA LEU A 282 -17.92 -15.12 -9.01
C LEU A 282 -17.20 -15.11 -7.66
N HIS A 283 -17.78 -15.78 -6.68
CA HIS A 283 -17.23 -15.93 -5.33
C HIS A 283 -16.38 -17.21 -5.27
N CYS A 284 -15.06 -17.06 -5.10
CA CYS A 284 -14.09 -18.16 -4.99
C CYS A 284 -13.54 -18.22 -3.58
N ILE A 285 -13.66 -19.39 -2.93
CA ILE A 285 -13.05 -19.63 -1.63
C ILE A 285 -11.64 -20.16 -1.86
N THR A 286 -10.65 -19.48 -1.28
CA THR A 286 -9.25 -19.89 -1.40
C THR A 286 -8.58 -19.96 -0.03
N LYS A 287 -7.33 -20.41 -0.02
CA LYS A 287 -6.52 -20.50 1.20
C LYS A 287 -5.19 -19.81 0.98
N LYS A 288 -4.96 -18.73 1.70
CA LYS A 288 -3.71 -17.97 1.66
C LYS A 288 -2.54 -18.89 2.05
N GLY A 289 -1.51 -18.97 1.20
CA GLY A 289 -0.37 -19.84 1.46
C GLY A 289 -0.51 -21.28 0.97
N LYS A 290 -1.55 -21.60 0.19
CA LYS A 290 -1.87 -22.95 -0.31
C LYS A 290 -0.66 -23.67 -0.88
N GLY A 291 -0.44 -24.91 -0.38
CA GLY A 291 0.65 -25.79 -0.84
C GLY A 291 2.01 -25.55 -0.15
N TYR A 292 2.05 -24.63 0.85
CA TYR A 292 3.22 -24.48 1.72
C TYR A 292 2.73 -24.45 3.17
N THR A 293 2.86 -25.58 3.85
CA THR A 293 2.25 -25.85 5.17
C THR A 293 2.51 -24.75 6.20
N LEU A 294 3.71 -24.19 6.22
CA LEU A 294 4.07 -23.13 7.17
C LEU A 294 3.32 -21.83 6.87
N ALA A 295 3.09 -21.51 5.59
CA ALA A 295 2.32 -20.32 5.21
C ALA A 295 0.82 -20.51 5.49
N GLU A 296 0.30 -21.72 5.29
CA GLU A 296 -1.10 -22.04 5.61
C GLU A 296 -1.40 -21.89 7.10
N LYS A 297 -0.42 -22.22 7.96
CA LYS A 297 -0.57 -22.16 9.43
C LYS A 297 -0.36 -20.74 10.00
N HIS A 298 0.47 -19.92 9.36
CA HIS A 298 0.89 -18.61 9.88
C HIS A 298 0.75 -17.53 8.80
N GLN A 299 -0.47 -17.30 8.33
CA GLN A 299 -0.80 -16.51 7.13
C GLN A 299 -0.32 -15.04 7.19
N THR A 300 -0.38 -14.40 8.37
CA THR A 300 0.12 -13.04 8.58
C THR A 300 1.65 -12.98 8.38
N LYS A 301 2.38 -13.88 9.05
CA LYS A 301 3.84 -13.96 8.95
C LYS A 301 4.31 -14.15 7.51
N TRP A 302 3.56 -14.94 6.73
CA TRP A 302 3.91 -15.31 5.36
C TRP A 302 3.21 -14.45 4.30
N HIS A 303 2.61 -13.33 4.71
CA HIS A 303 2.02 -12.37 3.75
C HIS A 303 3.13 -11.80 2.84
N ALA A 304 4.19 -11.25 3.45
CA ALA A 304 5.39 -10.78 2.76
C ALA A 304 6.60 -11.23 3.59
N THR A 305 7.54 -11.92 2.97
CA THR A 305 8.66 -12.54 3.67
C THR A 305 10.00 -12.09 3.08
N GLY A 306 11.03 -12.07 3.92
CA GLY A 306 12.42 -12.00 3.47
C GLY A 306 12.92 -13.39 3.02
N LYS A 307 14.20 -13.52 2.77
CA LYS A 307 14.82 -14.80 2.36
C LYS A 307 14.68 -15.85 3.45
N PHE A 308 14.38 -17.08 3.05
CA PHE A 308 14.14 -18.18 3.99
C PHE A 308 14.56 -19.53 3.40
N ASP A 309 14.85 -20.47 4.28
CA ASP A 309 15.10 -21.87 3.94
C ASP A 309 13.76 -22.58 3.69
N VAL A 310 13.58 -23.18 2.53
CA VAL A 310 12.30 -23.76 2.08
C VAL A 310 11.82 -24.90 3.00
N GLU A 311 12.73 -25.74 3.49
CA GLU A 311 12.34 -26.91 4.31
C GLU A 311 11.93 -26.52 5.72
N SER A 312 12.71 -25.67 6.38
CA SER A 312 12.50 -25.30 7.78
C SER A 312 11.67 -24.03 7.98
N GLY A 313 11.53 -23.19 6.94
CA GLY A 313 10.88 -21.88 7.04
C GLY A 313 11.67 -20.86 7.87
N LYS A 314 12.92 -21.14 8.18
CA LYS A 314 13.77 -20.23 8.97
C LYS A 314 14.30 -19.09 8.08
N SER A 315 14.25 -17.86 8.63
CA SER A 315 14.82 -16.70 7.96
C SER A 315 16.33 -16.89 7.77
N LEU A 316 16.80 -16.57 6.56
CA LEU A 316 18.23 -16.56 6.20
C LEU A 316 18.90 -15.21 6.52
N ALA A 317 18.15 -14.24 7.06
CA ALA A 317 18.73 -12.98 7.50
C ALA A 317 19.76 -13.24 8.63
N ALA A 318 20.93 -12.62 8.51
CA ALA A 318 22.00 -12.76 9.50
C ALA A 318 21.50 -12.30 10.89
N LYS A 319 21.63 -13.17 11.87
CA LYS A 319 21.33 -12.83 13.27
C LYS A 319 22.53 -12.04 13.83
N SER A 320 22.29 -10.79 14.15
CA SER A 320 23.27 -9.98 14.89
C SER A 320 22.98 -10.12 16.39
N ASN A 321 24.00 -10.42 17.16
CA ASN A 321 23.90 -10.42 18.63
C ASN A 321 23.98 -9.00 19.22
N LYS A 322 24.22 -7.99 18.39
CA LYS A 322 24.23 -6.60 18.83
C LYS A 322 22.81 -6.08 18.94
N LYS A 323 22.51 -5.37 20.03
CA LYS A 323 21.28 -4.60 20.14
C LYS A 323 21.22 -3.62 18.97
N THR A 324 20.10 -3.58 18.28
CA THR A 324 19.88 -2.65 17.17
C THR A 324 18.73 -1.71 17.50
N PRO A 325 18.72 -0.49 16.94
CA PRO A 325 17.58 0.39 17.10
C PRO A 325 16.27 -0.29 16.70
N PRO A 326 15.16 0.06 17.34
CA PRO A 326 13.83 -0.46 16.95
C PRO A 326 13.40 0.13 15.61
N LYS A 327 12.36 -0.46 15.04
CA LYS A 327 11.64 0.17 13.92
C LYS A 327 10.78 1.31 14.48
N TYR A 328 10.58 2.36 13.69
CA TYR A 328 9.72 3.48 14.10
C TYR A 328 8.30 3.02 14.46
N GLN A 329 7.73 2.07 13.70
CA GLN A 329 6.41 1.50 14.01
C GLN A 329 6.37 0.88 15.42
N ASP A 330 7.45 0.22 15.84
CA ASP A 330 7.52 -0.42 17.16
C ASP A 330 7.61 0.65 18.26
N VAL A 331 8.36 1.72 18.01
CA VAL A 331 8.39 2.89 18.92
C VAL A 331 6.98 3.47 19.09
N PHE A 332 6.25 3.67 17.97
CA PHE A 332 4.84 4.10 18.02
C PHE A 332 4.00 3.15 18.87
N GLY A 333 4.07 1.84 18.59
CA GLY A 333 3.24 0.83 19.26
C GLY A 333 3.46 0.74 20.77
N HIS A 334 4.72 0.85 21.22
CA HIS A 334 5.04 0.86 22.66
C HIS A 334 4.64 2.21 23.30
N THR A 335 4.91 3.31 22.62
CA THR A 335 4.64 4.66 23.14
C THR A 335 3.14 4.90 23.33
N ILE A 336 2.30 4.49 22.34
CA ILE A 336 0.85 4.71 22.49
C ILE A 336 0.29 3.95 23.70
N VAL A 337 0.81 2.75 24.00
CA VAL A 337 0.40 1.99 25.20
C VAL A 337 0.82 2.73 26.47
N GLU A 338 2.05 3.22 26.52
CA GLU A 338 2.56 3.98 27.68
C GLU A 338 1.69 5.23 27.92
N LEU A 339 1.38 5.97 26.87
CA LEU A 339 0.52 7.15 26.93
C LEU A 339 -0.91 6.80 27.37
N ALA A 340 -1.47 5.70 26.82
CA ALA A 340 -2.83 5.25 27.10
C ALA A 340 -3.00 4.73 28.54
N ASN A 341 -1.93 4.22 29.16
CA ASN A 341 -1.95 3.83 30.57
C ASN A 341 -2.11 5.07 31.48
N ASN A 342 -1.54 6.19 31.08
CA ASN A 342 -1.58 7.44 31.83
C ASN A 342 -2.78 8.34 31.47
N ASN A 343 -3.35 8.15 30.28
CA ASN A 343 -4.48 8.95 29.79
C ASN A 343 -5.56 8.01 29.20
N LYS A 344 -6.63 7.80 29.96
CA LYS A 344 -7.74 6.89 29.60
C LYS A 344 -8.52 7.35 28.36
N LYS A 345 -8.33 8.59 27.91
CA LYS A 345 -9.01 9.13 26.72
C LYS A 345 -8.31 8.73 25.40
N ILE A 346 -7.07 8.24 25.46
CA ILE A 346 -6.33 7.84 24.26
C ILE A 346 -6.94 6.59 23.66
N VAL A 347 -7.21 6.64 22.35
CA VAL A 347 -7.66 5.53 21.53
C VAL A 347 -6.78 5.42 20.29
N GLY A 348 -6.52 4.17 19.85
CA GLY A 348 -5.74 3.89 18.64
C GLY A 348 -6.64 3.40 17.51
N ILE A 349 -6.44 3.92 16.30
CA ILE A 349 -7.21 3.53 15.11
C ILE A 349 -6.23 3.19 13.98
N THR A 350 -6.49 2.10 13.26
CA THR A 350 -5.74 1.76 12.05
C THR A 350 -6.67 1.10 11.00
N PRO A 351 -6.55 1.45 9.72
CA PRO A 351 -7.27 0.75 8.66
C PRO A 351 -6.48 -0.47 8.17
N ALA A 352 -6.81 -1.66 8.69
CA ALA A 352 -6.31 -2.99 8.29
C ALA A 352 -4.79 -3.20 8.47
N MET A 353 -4.15 -2.40 9.36
CA MET A 353 -2.69 -2.48 9.52
C MET A 353 -2.26 -2.69 10.99
N PRO A 354 -2.90 -3.56 11.78
CA PRO A 354 -2.50 -3.77 13.18
C PRO A 354 -1.02 -4.15 13.34
N SER A 355 -0.55 -5.14 12.58
CA SER A 355 0.85 -5.60 12.64
C SER A 355 1.79 -4.60 11.96
N GLY A 356 1.36 -3.99 10.86
CA GLY A 356 2.16 -3.05 10.08
C GLY A 356 2.46 -1.74 10.82
N SER A 357 1.50 -1.26 11.61
CA SER A 357 1.65 -0.05 12.43
C SER A 357 2.15 -0.33 13.84
N SER A 358 2.23 -1.61 14.25
CA SER A 358 2.44 -2.10 15.62
C SER A 358 1.33 -1.68 16.61
N LEU A 359 0.15 -1.29 16.10
CA LEU A 359 -1.02 -1.09 16.97
C LEU A 359 -1.47 -2.40 17.64
N UNK A 360 -1.06 -3.43 17.15
CA UNK A 360 -1.12 -4.59 17.61
C UNK A 360 -0.86 -4.65 18.94
N ILE A 361 0.15 -4.04 19.42
CA ILE A 361 0.59 -4.00 20.85
C ILE A 361 -0.52 -3.45 21.75
N MET A 362 -1.15 -2.35 21.34
CA MET A 362 -2.27 -1.76 22.08
C MET A 362 -3.52 -2.64 22.05
N MET A 363 -3.80 -3.30 20.93
CA MET A 363 -4.95 -4.24 20.81
C MET A 363 -4.83 -5.41 21.78
N GLU A 364 -3.62 -5.88 22.05
CA GLU A 364 -3.36 -6.96 23.02
C GLU A 364 -3.51 -6.49 24.48
N LYS A 365 -3.04 -5.27 24.77
CA LYS A 365 -2.97 -4.76 26.15
C LYS A 365 -4.21 -3.98 26.57
N ILE A 366 -4.83 -3.25 25.65
CA ILE A 366 -5.98 -2.35 25.91
C ILE A 366 -7.00 -2.49 24.77
N PRO A 367 -7.58 -3.68 24.57
CA PRO A 367 -8.41 -4.00 23.39
C PRO A 367 -9.62 -3.08 23.21
N ASP A 368 -10.22 -2.60 24.28
CA ASP A 368 -11.42 -1.74 24.23
C ASP A 368 -11.12 -0.35 23.67
N ARG A 369 -9.85 0.02 23.50
CA ARG A 369 -9.44 1.34 23.03
C ARG A 369 -8.54 1.29 21.79
N ALA A 370 -8.56 0.18 21.06
CA ALA A 370 -7.78 0.03 19.84
C ALA A 370 -8.66 -0.59 18.75
N PHE A 371 -8.79 0.11 17.62
CA PHE A 371 -9.75 -0.22 16.56
C PHE A 371 -9.04 -0.50 15.23
N ASP A 372 -9.27 -1.69 14.68
CA ASP A 372 -9.02 -1.98 13.26
C ASP A 372 -10.36 -1.79 12.54
N VAL A 373 -10.39 -0.88 11.58
CA VAL A 373 -11.63 -0.52 10.86
C VAL A 373 -11.72 -1.16 9.45
N GLY A 374 -10.80 -2.07 9.12
CA GLY A 374 -10.71 -2.66 7.78
C GLY A 374 -9.99 -1.71 6.82
N ILE A 375 -9.93 -2.06 5.52
CA ILE A 375 -9.29 -1.20 4.51
C ILE A 375 -10.25 -0.05 4.20
N ALA A 376 -10.26 0.96 5.08
CA ALA A 376 -11.26 2.02 5.07
C ALA A 376 -10.67 3.32 5.66
N GLU A 377 -9.69 3.90 4.96
CA GLU A 377 -8.96 5.09 5.43
C GLU A 377 -9.89 6.29 5.65
N GLN A 378 -10.83 6.51 4.73
CA GLN A 378 -11.83 7.58 4.84
C GLN A 378 -12.63 7.45 6.13
N HIS A 379 -13.13 6.24 6.38
CA HIS A 379 -13.87 5.92 7.61
C HIS A 379 -12.98 6.11 8.86
N ALA A 380 -11.71 5.66 8.81
CA ALA A 380 -10.76 5.80 9.93
C ALA A 380 -10.63 7.26 10.38
N VAL A 381 -10.51 8.18 9.42
CA VAL A 381 -10.36 9.62 9.71
C VAL A 381 -11.66 10.20 10.27
N THR A 382 -12.80 9.97 9.63
CA THR A 382 -14.10 10.50 10.11
C THR A 382 -14.50 9.89 11.45
N PHE A 383 -14.23 8.58 11.65
CA PHE A 383 -14.45 7.89 12.93
C PHE A 383 -13.60 8.53 14.03
N SER A 384 -12.32 8.85 13.74
CA SER A 384 -11.45 9.57 14.67
C SER A 384 -12.00 10.96 15.01
N ALA A 385 -12.51 11.68 14.00
CA ALA A 385 -13.16 12.99 14.22
C ALA A 385 -14.35 12.84 15.15
N GLY A 386 -15.21 11.85 14.94
CA GLY A 386 -16.35 11.55 15.82
C GLY A 386 -15.93 11.29 17.26
N LEU A 387 -14.88 10.49 17.47
CA LEU A 387 -14.32 10.20 18.79
C LEU A 387 -13.81 11.49 19.47
N ALA A 388 -13.12 12.34 18.69
CA ALA A 388 -12.57 13.61 19.20
C ALA A 388 -13.68 14.58 19.67
N THR A 389 -14.83 14.63 18.98
CA THR A 389 -15.98 15.47 19.39
C THR A 389 -16.52 15.06 20.77
N GLN A 390 -16.29 13.80 21.18
CA GLN A 390 -16.76 13.29 22.48
C GLN A 390 -15.63 13.29 23.53
N GLY A 391 -14.54 14.01 23.27
CA GLY A 391 -13.45 14.22 24.21
C GLY A 391 -12.43 13.09 24.29
N MET A 392 -12.44 12.16 23.34
CA MET A 392 -11.38 11.15 23.21
C MET A 392 -10.17 11.79 22.51
N VAL A 393 -9.01 11.15 22.63
CA VAL A 393 -7.74 11.56 22.01
C VAL A 393 -7.33 10.47 21.00
N PRO A 394 -7.84 10.56 19.77
CA PRO A 394 -7.58 9.51 18.79
C PRO A 394 -6.20 9.65 18.13
N PHE A 395 -5.42 8.57 18.18
CA PHE A 395 -4.22 8.37 17.39
C PHE A 395 -4.61 7.54 16.16
N CYS A 396 -4.72 8.19 15.01
CA CYS A 396 -5.11 7.56 13.75
C CYS A 396 -3.84 7.23 12.96
N ASN A 397 -3.43 5.96 12.97
CA ASN A 397 -2.20 5.50 12.32
C ASN A 397 -2.53 4.94 10.95
N ILE A 398 -2.09 5.65 9.92
CA ILE A 398 -2.28 5.31 8.50
C ILE A 398 -0.94 5.48 7.79
N TYR A 399 -0.59 4.57 6.87
CA TYR A 399 0.60 4.76 6.04
C TYR A 399 0.46 6.05 5.22
N SER A 400 1.53 6.81 5.10
CA SER A 400 1.54 8.10 4.41
C SER A 400 0.88 8.03 3.03
N THR A 401 1.27 7.04 2.21
CA THR A 401 0.68 6.86 0.87
C THR A 401 -0.83 6.58 0.93
N PHE A 402 -1.31 5.82 1.93
CA PHE A 402 -2.74 5.46 2.05
C PHE A 402 -3.58 6.63 2.62
N MET A 403 -2.95 7.56 3.34
CA MET A 403 -3.63 8.78 3.81
C MET A 403 -4.15 9.64 2.66
N GLN A 404 -3.56 9.53 1.47
CA GLN A 404 -4.05 10.22 0.26
C GLN A 404 -5.52 9.91 -0.02
N ARG A 405 -5.99 8.68 0.30
CA ARG A 405 -7.39 8.26 0.11
C ARG A 405 -8.35 9.01 1.03
N ALA A 406 -7.87 9.49 2.18
CA ALA A 406 -8.69 10.16 3.21
C ALA A 406 -8.43 11.67 3.28
N TYR A 407 -7.80 12.25 2.27
CA TYR A 407 -7.40 13.65 2.28
C TYR A 407 -8.59 14.61 2.44
N ASP A 408 -9.70 14.33 1.76
CA ASP A 408 -10.94 15.11 1.92
C ASP A 408 -11.41 15.11 3.38
N GLN A 409 -11.40 13.94 4.03
CA GLN A 409 -11.85 13.80 5.42
C GLN A 409 -10.92 14.52 6.41
N VAL A 410 -9.60 14.55 6.12
CA VAL A 410 -8.65 15.34 6.91
C VAL A 410 -9.04 16.83 6.86
N ILE A 411 -9.34 17.35 5.67
CA ILE A 411 -9.72 18.75 5.48
C ILE A 411 -11.09 19.00 6.11
N HIS A 412 -12.11 18.30 5.61
CA HIS A 412 -13.54 18.58 5.89
C HIS A 412 -13.93 18.19 7.32
N ASP A 413 -13.60 16.95 7.72
CA ASP A 413 -14.12 16.41 8.98
C ASP A 413 -13.26 16.76 10.18
N VAL A 414 -11.97 17.06 9.96
CA VAL A 414 -11.03 17.31 11.07
C VAL A 414 -10.56 18.78 11.10
N CYS A 415 -9.92 19.27 10.03
CA CYS A 415 -9.23 20.56 10.08
C CYS A 415 -10.18 21.75 10.07
N ILE A 416 -11.24 21.74 9.27
CA ILE A 416 -12.26 22.80 9.26
C ILE A 416 -12.89 22.94 10.65
N GLN A 417 -13.11 21.83 11.34
CA GLN A 417 -13.70 21.77 12.67
C GLN A 417 -12.66 21.95 13.79
N ASN A 418 -11.37 22.01 13.44
CA ASN A 418 -10.24 22.12 14.37
C ASN A 418 -10.25 21.05 15.46
N LEU A 419 -10.56 19.79 15.08
CA LEU A 419 -10.66 18.67 16.03
C LEU A 419 -9.28 18.10 16.39
N PRO A 420 -9.03 17.74 17.66
CA PRO A 420 -7.72 17.24 18.09
C PRO A 420 -7.49 15.77 17.72
N VAL A 421 -7.43 15.47 16.42
CA VAL A 421 -7.07 14.15 15.89
C VAL A 421 -5.56 14.12 15.65
N ILE A 422 -4.89 13.06 16.15
CA ILE A 422 -3.46 12.88 15.99
C ILE A 422 -3.24 11.86 14.86
N PHE A 423 -2.75 12.34 13.72
CA PHE A 423 -2.42 11.50 12.56
C PHE A 423 -0.97 11.03 12.69
N CYS A 424 -0.77 9.73 12.75
CA CYS A 424 0.56 9.12 12.74
C CYS A 424 0.77 8.51 11.34
N LEU A 425 1.52 9.23 10.48
CA LEU A 425 1.78 8.81 9.10
C LEU A 425 3.02 7.94 9.05
N ASP A 426 2.80 6.64 9.07
CA ASP A 426 3.87 5.66 8.96
C ASP A 426 4.32 5.53 7.50
N ARG A 427 5.55 5.10 7.24
CA ARG A 427 6.16 4.96 5.90
C ARG A 427 6.18 6.28 5.13
N ALA A 428 6.39 7.40 5.82
CA ALA A 428 6.58 8.70 5.18
C ALA A 428 7.92 8.71 4.42
N GLY A 429 7.95 9.43 3.31
CA GLY A 429 9.12 9.47 2.44
C GLY A 429 9.25 8.23 1.58
N VAL A 430 10.47 7.89 1.21
CA VAL A 430 10.75 6.72 0.36
C VAL A 430 10.56 5.43 1.18
N ALA A 431 9.53 4.64 0.83
CA ALA A 431 9.21 3.39 1.54
C ALA A 431 10.11 2.21 1.15
N GLY A 432 10.72 2.27 -0.04
CA GLY A 432 11.67 1.25 -0.47
C GLY A 432 11.15 0.27 -1.51
N SER A 433 11.29 -1.03 -1.23
CA SER A 433 11.09 -2.12 -2.20
C SER A 433 9.68 -2.24 -2.78
N ASP A 434 8.66 -1.69 -2.12
CA ASP A 434 7.29 -1.71 -2.63
C ASP A 434 7.05 -0.64 -3.70
N GLY A 435 7.96 0.31 -3.84
CA GLY A 435 8.01 1.26 -4.96
C GLY A 435 7.00 2.39 -4.91
N PRO A 436 6.71 2.99 -6.07
CA PRO A 436 5.98 4.26 -6.18
C PRO A 436 4.58 4.25 -5.55
N THR A 437 3.93 3.11 -5.50
CA THR A 437 2.60 3.00 -4.88
C THR A 437 2.65 3.06 -3.36
N HIS A 438 3.84 2.87 -2.76
CA HIS A 438 4.00 2.82 -1.31
C HIS A 438 4.86 3.97 -0.76
N HIS A 439 5.51 4.78 -1.60
CA HIS A 439 6.26 5.96 -1.15
C HIS A 439 5.30 7.00 -0.57
N GLY A 440 5.59 7.47 0.63
CA GLY A 440 4.90 8.58 1.29
C GLY A 440 5.54 9.92 0.90
N ALA A 441 5.59 10.18 -0.41
CA ALA A 441 6.37 11.28 -0.98
C ALA A 441 5.69 12.65 -0.82
N TYR A 442 4.35 12.69 -0.73
CA TYR A 442 3.59 13.92 -0.94
C TYR A 442 2.98 14.51 0.33
N ASP A 443 3.08 13.81 1.47
CA ASP A 443 2.39 14.17 2.71
C ASP A 443 2.78 15.55 3.24
N ILE A 444 4.05 15.94 3.17
CA ILE A 444 4.47 17.29 3.60
C ILE A 444 3.72 18.34 2.76
N ALA A 445 3.76 18.19 1.45
CA ALA A 445 3.18 19.16 0.52
C ALA A 445 1.67 19.33 0.71
N TYR A 446 0.92 18.21 0.76
CA TYR A 446 -0.54 18.32 0.84
C TYR A 446 -1.06 18.58 2.25
N MET A 447 -0.33 18.23 3.31
CA MET A 447 -0.74 18.53 4.68
C MET A 447 -0.43 20.00 5.07
N ARG A 448 0.72 20.55 4.63
CA ARG A 448 1.14 21.88 5.07
C ARG A 448 0.22 23.02 4.59
N CYS A 449 -0.51 22.82 3.51
CA CYS A 449 -1.42 23.86 2.99
C CYS A 449 -2.75 23.94 3.76
N ILE A 450 -3.08 22.96 4.61
CA ILE A 450 -4.37 22.91 5.30
C ILE A 450 -4.35 23.82 6.54
N PRO A 451 -5.30 24.76 6.68
CA PRO A 451 -5.41 25.56 7.92
C PRO A 451 -5.60 24.69 9.18
N ASN A 452 -5.15 25.16 10.30
CA ASN A 452 -5.19 24.52 11.62
C ASN A 452 -4.25 23.31 11.78
N MET A 453 -3.77 22.71 10.70
CA MET A 453 -2.92 21.51 10.75
C MET A 453 -1.55 21.83 11.37
N ILE A 454 -1.16 21.07 12.38
CA ILE A 454 0.22 21.02 12.89
C ILE A 454 0.91 19.84 12.19
N LEU A 455 2.07 20.08 11.56
CA LEU A 455 2.79 19.05 10.79
C LEU A 455 4.23 18.93 11.29
N SER A 456 4.58 17.77 11.82
CA SER A 456 5.87 17.47 12.44
C SER A 456 6.50 16.19 11.90
N ALA A 457 7.83 16.07 12.08
CA ALA A 457 8.58 14.87 11.71
C ALA A 457 9.73 14.65 12.71
N PRO A 458 9.78 13.50 13.39
CA PRO A 458 10.86 13.21 14.34
C PRO A 458 12.14 12.85 13.62
N MET A 459 13.28 13.36 14.13
CA MET A 459 14.59 12.99 13.61
C MET A 459 15.01 11.58 14.09
N ASN A 460 14.51 11.15 15.24
CA ASN A 460 14.87 9.85 15.85
C ASN A 460 13.73 9.35 16.76
N GLU A 461 14.00 8.22 17.43
CA GLU A 461 13.02 7.52 18.26
C GLU A 461 12.54 8.35 19.46
N SER A 462 13.47 9.00 20.18
CA SER A 462 13.11 9.85 21.33
C SER A 462 12.25 11.04 20.89
N GLU A 463 12.57 11.63 19.73
CA GLU A 463 11.77 12.71 19.14
C GLU A 463 10.36 12.22 18.77
N LEU A 464 10.20 10.99 18.27
CA LEU A 464 8.87 10.41 17.98
C LEU A 464 8.06 10.31 19.28
N ARG A 465 8.67 9.78 20.35
CA ARG A 465 8.00 9.69 21.66
C ARG A 465 7.57 11.06 22.16
N ASN A 466 8.47 12.03 22.09
CA ASN A 466 8.22 13.42 22.56
C ASN A 466 7.10 14.09 21.74
N LEU A 467 7.09 13.90 20.42
CA LEU A 467 6.02 14.43 19.55
C LEU A 467 4.67 13.80 19.86
N MET A 468 4.63 12.47 20.09
CA MET A 468 3.39 11.78 20.50
C MET A 468 2.89 12.29 21.86
N PHE A 469 3.81 12.48 22.82
CA PHE A 469 3.48 13.04 24.14
C PHE A 469 2.95 14.47 24.03
N THR A 470 3.59 15.29 23.20
CA THR A 470 3.18 16.68 22.93
C THR A 470 1.79 16.73 22.26
N ALA A 471 1.57 15.88 21.26
CA ALA A 471 0.33 15.90 20.46
C ALA A 471 -0.92 15.62 21.30
N GLN A 472 -0.81 14.80 22.37
CA GLN A 472 -1.97 14.45 23.21
C GLN A 472 -2.33 15.56 24.22
N SER A 473 -1.55 16.64 24.28
CA SER A 473 -1.83 17.76 25.16
C SER A 473 -3.08 18.52 24.69
N LYS A 474 -3.81 19.11 25.63
CA LYS A 474 -5.09 19.76 25.35
C LYS A 474 -4.96 20.95 24.39
N ASN A 475 -5.94 21.07 23.52
CA ASN A 475 -6.20 22.23 22.65
C ASN A 475 -5.18 22.44 21.50
N ASN A 476 -4.49 21.38 21.10
CA ASN A 476 -3.55 21.49 19.96
C ASN A 476 -4.24 21.53 18.59
N GLY A 477 -5.49 21.07 18.46
CA GLY A 477 -6.14 20.88 17.17
C GLY A 477 -5.56 19.68 16.41
N PRO A 478 -5.74 19.60 15.08
CA PRO A 478 -5.22 18.47 14.30
C PRO A 478 -3.70 18.45 14.24
N PHE A 479 -3.11 17.29 14.52
CA PHE A 479 -1.67 17.15 14.68
C PHE A 479 -1.17 15.96 13.87
N THR A 480 -0.27 16.18 12.91
CA THR A 480 0.34 15.11 12.11
C THR A 480 1.81 14.89 12.53
N ILE A 481 2.14 13.63 12.79
CA ILE A 481 3.51 13.15 13.04
C ILE A 481 3.85 12.16 11.92
N ARG A 482 4.78 12.50 11.03
CA ARG A 482 5.18 11.65 9.93
C ARG A 482 6.55 11.03 10.19
N TYR A 483 6.71 9.72 10.02
CA TYR A 483 7.95 9.00 10.29
C TYR A 483 8.20 7.88 9.27
N PRO A 484 9.49 7.48 9.06
CA PRO A 484 9.82 6.59 7.96
C PRO A 484 9.57 5.11 8.27
N ARG A 485 9.61 4.29 7.23
CA ARG A 485 9.72 2.83 7.33
C ARG A 485 11.11 2.47 7.89
N GLY A 486 11.18 1.44 8.72
CA GLY A 486 12.45 0.83 9.11
C GLY A 486 12.97 1.25 10.46
N LYS A 487 14.24 0.93 10.70
CA LYS A 487 14.89 1.15 12.00
C LYS A 487 15.34 2.61 12.13
N GLY A 488 15.31 3.09 13.36
CA GLY A 488 15.90 4.37 13.71
C GLY A 488 17.40 4.30 13.96
N VAL A 489 17.90 5.15 14.86
CA VAL A 489 19.33 5.31 15.16
C VAL A 489 19.68 5.14 16.63
N GLN A 490 18.67 5.12 17.52
CA GLN A 490 18.88 5.05 18.98
C GLN A 490 18.56 3.67 19.51
N VAL A 491 19.54 3.01 20.11
CA VAL A 491 19.35 1.72 20.80
C VAL A 491 18.62 1.94 22.12
N GLU A 492 19.02 2.96 22.87
CA GLU A 492 18.40 3.36 24.15
C GLU A 492 17.42 4.51 23.86
N TRP A 493 16.20 4.15 23.48
CA TRP A 493 15.18 5.09 23.00
C TRP A 493 14.05 5.33 24.00
N GLU A 494 13.92 4.46 25.01
CA GLU A 494 12.88 4.53 26.04
C GLU A 494 13.23 5.57 27.12
N THR A 495 13.46 6.80 26.68
CA THR A 495 13.77 7.95 27.56
C THR A 495 12.49 8.54 28.13
N GLU A 496 12.61 9.30 29.22
CA GLU A 496 11.52 10.11 29.75
C GLU A 496 11.01 11.05 28.66
N MET A 497 9.70 11.17 28.54
CA MET A 497 9.07 11.99 27.49
C MET A 497 9.00 13.46 27.93
N GLU A 498 9.32 14.36 27.01
CA GLU A 498 9.29 15.79 27.21
C GLU A 498 8.33 16.46 26.22
N ILE A 499 7.70 17.54 26.67
CA ILE A 499 6.87 18.41 25.80
C ILE A 499 7.83 19.18 24.87
N ILE A 500 7.59 19.08 23.57
CA ILE A 500 8.24 19.91 22.56
C ILE A 500 7.36 21.13 22.30
N GLU A 501 7.92 22.33 22.41
CA GLU A 501 7.21 23.56 22.05
C GLU A 501 6.85 23.53 20.57
N ILE A 502 5.56 23.62 20.27
CA ILE A 502 5.04 23.51 18.90
C ILE A 502 5.61 24.63 18.03
N GLY A 503 6.14 24.27 16.88
CA GLY A 503 6.72 25.23 15.95
C GLY A 503 8.17 25.60 16.29
N LYS A 504 8.85 24.89 17.20
CA LYS A 504 10.25 25.19 17.55
C LYS A 504 11.21 24.11 17.07
N GLY A 505 12.15 24.53 16.24
CA GLY A 505 13.30 23.73 15.83
C GLY A 505 14.39 23.71 16.89
N ARG A 506 15.48 22.99 16.61
CA ARG A 506 16.64 22.92 17.49
C ARG A 506 17.94 22.90 16.68
N MET A 507 19.01 23.42 17.27
CA MET A 507 20.35 23.29 16.72
C MET A 507 20.91 21.90 17.09
N VAL A 508 21.37 21.14 16.09
CA VAL A 508 21.98 19.82 16.25
C VAL A 508 23.49 19.96 16.39
N CYS A 509 24.09 20.81 15.57
CA CYS A 509 25.51 21.20 15.73
C CYS A 509 25.73 22.61 15.19
N GLU A 510 26.70 23.27 15.76
CA GLU A 510 27.08 24.65 15.40
C GLU A 510 28.24 24.63 14.39
N GLY A 511 28.24 25.61 13.49
CA GLY A 511 29.26 25.86 12.50
C GLY A 511 29.06 27.23 11.87
N ASP A 512 29.87 27.57 10.89
CA ASP A 512 29.89 28.93 10.34
C ASP A 512 29.74 29.02 8.82
N ASP A 513 29.96 27.92 8.09
CA ASP A 513 30.04 27.98 6.62
C ASP A 513 28.67 27.98 5.94
N ILE A 514 27.82 27.01 6.30
CA ILE A 514 26.52 26.74 5.67
C ILE A 514 25.53 26.38 6.78
N ALA A 515 24.27 26.78 6.64
CA ALA A 515 23.19 26.24 7.50
C ALA A 515 22.44 25.13 6.75
N ILE A 516 22.41 23.94 7.33
CA ILE A 516 21.65 22.81 6.82
C ILE A 516 20.39 22.67 7.68
N LEU A 517 19.23 22.79 7.05
CA LEU A 517 17.92 22.67 7.70
C LEU A 517 17.31 21.34 7.29
N SER A 518 17.13 20.44 8.23
CA SER A 518 16.51 19.13 7.95
C SER A 518 15.14 19.01 8.61
N ILE A 519 14.29 18.14 8.05
CA ILE A 519 12.99 17.79 8.64
C ILE A 519 12.88 16.26 8.74
N GLY A 520 12.81 15.76 9.98
CA GLY A 520 12.66 14.33 10.26
C GLY A 520 13.94 13.51 10.15
N HIS A 521 13.79 12.20 10.00
CA HIS A 521 14.87 11.21 10.08
C HIS A 521 16.03 11.44 9.11
N ILE A 522 15.79 12.13 7.99
CA ILE A 522 16.85 12.44 7.01
C ILE A 522 17.96 13.32 7.62
N GLY A 523 17.67 14.01 8.72
CA GLY A 523 18.69 14.71 9.52
C GLY A 523 19.83 13.81 9.99
N ASN A 524 19.61 12.51 10.12
CA ASN A 524 20.68 11.56 10.46
C ASN A 524 21.68 11.39 9.31
N TYR A 525 21.24 11.51 8.06
CA TYR A 525 22.12 11.52 6.87
C TYR A 525 22.91 12.84 6.80
N VAL A 526 22.28 13.96 7.18
CA VAL A 526 22.96 15.26 7.33
C VAL A 526 24.12 15.12 8.34
N THR A 527 23.85 14.48 9.49
CA THR A 527 24.89 14.26 10.53
C THR A 527 26.06 13.44 9.97
N LYS A 528 25.81 12.44 9.13
CA LYS A 528 26.86 11.64 8.47
C LYS A 528 27.67 12.50 7.48
N ALA A 529 27.01 13.34 6.69
CA ALA A 529 27.65 14.25 5.74
C ALA A 529 28.56 15.26 6.46
N ILE A 530 28.09 15.86 7.56
CA ILE A 530 28.86 16.82 8.37
C ILE A 530 30.15 16.17 8.91
N LYS A 531 30.08 14.90 9.35
CA LYS A 531 31.27 14.17 9.80
C LYS A 531 32.34 14.05 8.69
N LYS A 532 31.92 13.96 7.42
CA LYS A 532 32.85 13.95 6.28
C LYS A 532 33.43 15.35 6.04
N LEU A 533 32.58 16.38 6.01
CA LEU A 533 32.95 17.79 5.79
C LEU A 533 33.95 18.30 6.86
N ASN A 534 33.72 17.94 8.12
CA ASN A 534 34.58 18.35 9.22
C ASN A 534 36.05 17.87 9.04
N LYS A 535 36.28 16.73 8.38
CA LYS A 535 37.62 16.23 8.06
C LYS A 535 38.33 17.13 7.04
N GLU A 536 37.58 17.87 6.26
CA GLU A 536 38.07 18.81 5.25
C GLU A 536 38.07 20.26 5.77
N LYS A 537 37.85 20.43 7.08
CA LYS A 537 37.79 21.74 7.78
C LYS A 537 36.64 22.62 7.30
N ILE A 538 35.52 22.01 6.90
CA ILE A 538 34.26 22.67 6.57
C ILE A 538 33.28 22.35 7.70
N PHE A 539 32.73 23.37 8.34
CA PHE A 539 31.93 23.22 9.56
C PHE A 539 30.51 23.77 9.36
N PRO A 540 29.61 23.01 8.73
CA PRO A 540 28.21 23.45 8.59
C PRO A 540 27.49 23.42 9.93
N SER A 541 26.56 24.36 10.12
CA SER A 541 25.54 24.26 11.18
C SER A 541 24.43 23.33 10.72
N HIS A 542 23.86 22.57 11.64
CA HIS A 542 22.72 21.69 11.37
C HIS A 542 21.56 22.02 12.33
N TYR A 543 20.41 22.26 11.76
CA TYR A 543 19.16 22.54 12.48
C TYR A 543 18.12 21.48 12.11
N ASP A 544 17.61 20.79 13.12
CA ASP A 544 16.43 19.91 13.02
C ASP A 544 15.20 20.79 13.22
N MET A 545 14.46 21.05 12.15
CA MET A 545 13.32 21.99 12.19
C MET A 545 12.10 21.41 12.91
N ARG A 546 12.01 20.08 13.09
CA ARG A 546 10.94 19.37 13.81
C ARG A 546 9.54 19.58 13.25
N PHE A 547 9.19 20.85 12.89
CA PHE A 547 7.86 21.23 12.37
C PHE A 547 7.99 21.91 11.01
N VAL A 548 7.19 21.43 10.07
CA VAL A 548 6.98 22.12 8.79
C VAL A 548 5.93 23.21 8.98
N LYS A 549 4.95 22.95 9.89
CA LYS A 549 3.86 23.88 10.20
C LYS A 549 3.44 23.72 11.68
N PRO A 550 3.43 24.82 12.45
CA PRO A 550 4.00 26.12 12.09
C PRO A 550 5.54 26.03 11.99
N ILE A 551 6.11 26.76 11.06
CA ILE A 551 7.56 26.80 10.90
C ILE A 551 8.18 27.76 11.93
N ASP A 552 9.38 27.47 12.43
CA ASP A 552 10.06 28.32 13.43
C ASP A 552 10.60 29.59 12.79
N GLN A 553 9.77 30.63 12.79
CA GLN A 553 10.09 31.93 12.19
C GLN A 553 11.28 32.61 12.89
N GLU A 554 11.35 32.55 14.24
CA GLU A 554 12.44 33.16 15.01
C GLU A 554 13.78 32.51 14.65
N LEU A 555 13.80 31.19 14.58
CA LEU A 555 14.99 30.43 14.21
C LEU A 555 15.40 30.75 12.77
N LEU A 556 14.43 30.80 11.84
CA LEU A 556 14.71 31.14 10.43
C LEU A 556 15.29 32.57 10.31
N HIS A 557 14.74 33.55 11.02
CA HIS A 557 15.30 34.92 11.02
C HIS A 557 16.77 34.93 11.48
N ARG A 558 17.11 34.16 12.53
CA ARG A 558 18.50 34.07 13.02
C ARG A 558 19.41 33.42 12.00
N ILE A 559 18.97 32.31 11.39
CA ILE A 559 19.73 31.55 10.40
C ILE A 559 19.97 32.41 9.15
N LEU A 560 18.92 33.02 8.60
CA LEU A 560 18.99 33.77 7.34
C LEU A 560 19.82 35.07 7.46
N LYS A 561 19.95 35.63 8.68
CA LYS A 561 20.84 36.74 8.96
C LYS A 561 22.30 36.32 9.10
N LYS A 562 22.56 35.08 9.60
CA LYS A 562 23.92 34.61 9.85
C LYS A 562 24.58 33.97 8.63
N TYR A 563 23.83 33.17 7.86
CA TYR A 563 24.40 32.31 6.80
C TYR A 563 24.01 32.80 5.41
N LYS A 564 24.98 32.88 4.51
CA LYS A 564 24.75 33.18 3.10
C LYS A 564 24.16 31.98 2.37
N PHE A 565 24.60 30.77 2.70
CA PHE A 565 24.22 29.52 2.03
C PHE A 565 23.32 28.67 2.93
N ILE A 566 22.19 28.26 2.39
CA ILE A 566 21.18 27.43 3.08
C ILE A 566 20.95 26.15 2.27
N LEU A 567 21.01 25.01 2.93
CA LEU A 567 20.64 23.71 2.33
C LEU A 567 19.42 23.17 3.09
N THR A 568 18.30 22.90 2.40
CA THR A 568 17.16 22.24 3.02
C THR A 568 17.13 20.77 2.60
N VAL A 569 16.82 19.87 3.54
CA VAL A 569 16.81 18.42 3.28
C VAL A 569 15.52 17.82 3.85
N GLU A 570 14.79 17.10 2.98
CA GLU A 570 13.51 16.45 3.35
C GLU A 570 13.37 15.09 2.66
N ASP A 571 12.82 14.10 3.34
CA ASP A 571 12.37 12.86 2.71
C ASP A 571 10.89 13.03 2.31
N GLY A 572 10.69 13.83 1.27
CA GLY A 572 9.41 14.25 0.71
C GLY A 572 9.67 14.97 -0.60
N CYS A 573 8.61 15.22 -1.39
CA CYS A 573 8.77 15.91 -2.67
C CYS A 573 9.23 17.36 -2.46
N VAL A 574 10.23 17.80 -3.26
CA VAL A 574 10.76 19.17 -3.14
C VAL A 574 9.74 20.23 -3.59
N MET A 575 8.78 19.85 -4.45
CA MET A 575 7.71 20.75 -4.90
C MET A 575 6.64 20.85 -3.80
N GLY A 576 6.48 22.06 -3.26
CA GLY A 576 5.50 22.32 -2.21
C GLY A 576 5.87 21.78 -0.83
N GLY A 577 7.05 21.15 -0.68
CA GLY A 577 7.50 20.53 0.57
C GLY A 577 8.10 21.50 1.58
N PHE A 578 8.97 21.00 2.45
CA PHE A 578 9.61 21.77 3.52
C PHE A 578 10.51 22.87 2.95
N GLY A 579 11.34 22.54 1.95
CA GLY A 579 12.19 23.54 1.32
C GLY A 579 11.39 24.67 0.67
N SER A 580 10.21 24.38 0.14
CA SER A 580 9.28 25.41 -0.39
C SER A 580 8.77 26.33 0.73
N ALA A 581 8.45 25.76 1.92
CA ALA A 581 8.03 26.57 3.08
C ALA A 581 9.12 27.56 3.50
N VAL A 582 10.39 27.15 3.46
CA VAL A 582 11.53 28.03 3.75
C VAL A 582 11.61 29.17 2.70
N LEU A 583 11.46 28.84 1.40
CA LEU A 583 11.49 29.85 0.33
C LEU A 583 10.33 30.84 0.42
N GLU A 584 9.12 30.37 0.77
CA GLU A 584 7.95 31.23 1.01
C GLU A 584 8.24 32.23 2.15
N PHE A 585 8.77 31.73 3.26
CA PHE A 585 9.16 32.58 4.40
C PHE A 585 10.21 33.64 3.96
N MET A 586 11.21 33.22 3.17
CA MET A 586 12.25 34.12 2.67
C MET A 586 11.65 35.23 1.79
N ALA A 587 10.76 34.87 0.87
CA ALA A 587 10.10 35.83 -0.02
C ALA A 587 9.26 36.86 0.77
N GLU A 588 8.49 36.39 1.75
CA GLU A 588 7.66 37.25 2.60
C GLU A 588 8.49 38.23 3.45
N ASN A 589 9.74 37.86 3.78
CA ASN A 589 10.61 38.65 4.65
C ASN A 589 11.81 39.29 3.91
N ASN A 590 11.80 39.26 2.57
CA ASN A 590 12.81 39.90 1.68
C ASN A 590 14.24 39.37 1.89
N TYR A 591 14.39 38.06 2.22
CA TYR A 591 15.71 37.42 2.29
C TYR A 591 16.16 36.96 0.91
N THR A 592 17.47 37.08 0.64
CA THR A 592 18.07 36.78 -0.69
C THR A 592 19.20 35.75 -0.60
N ASN A 593 19.20 34.93 0.45
CA ASN A 593 20.19 33.87 0.67
C ASN A 593 20.17 32.85 -0.49
N SER A 594 21.32 32.27 -0.79
CA SER A 594 21.40 31.17 -1.76
C SER A 594 20.85 29.90 -1.11
N VAL A 595 19.81 29.31 -1.70
CA VAL A 595 19.14 28.11 -1.15
C VAL A 595 19.20 26.96 -2.15
N GLN A 596 19.68 25.81 -1.67
CA GLN A 596 19.56 24.54 -2.38
C GLN A 596 18.56 23.66 -1.62
N ARG A 597 17.64 23.01 -2.35
CA ARG A 597 16.63 22.11 -1.75
C ARG A 597 16.91 20.67 -2.18
N LEU A 598 17.03 19.76 -1.23
CA LEU A 598 17.22 18.33 -1.47
C LEU A 598 16.02 17.53 -0.95
N GLY A 599 15.54 16.59 -1.75
CA GLY A 599 14.41 15.73 -1.46
C GLY A 599 14.00 14.97 -2.72
N ILE A 600 12.81 14.39 -2.72
CA ILE A 600 12.30 13.61 -3.85
C ILE A 600 12.03 14.56 -5.02
N PRO A 601 12.70 14.37 -6.17
CA PRO A 601 12.53 15.24 -7.35
C PRO A 601 11.17 15.03 -8.02
N ASP A 602 10.83 15.92 -8.98
CA ASP A 602 9.56 15.87 -9.73
C ASP A 602 9.58 14.73 -10.77
N ARG A 603 9.60 13.50 -10.26
CA ARG A 603 9.47 12.28 -11.06
C ARG A 603 8.97 11.14 -10.19
N ILE A 604 8.42 10.11 -10.82
CA ILE A 604 8.04 8.89 -10.11
C ILE A 604 9.32 8.12 -9.75
N VAL A 605 9.52 7.89 -8.46
CA VAL A 605 10.67 7.13 -7.94
C VAL A 605 10.28 5.65 -7.91
N GLU A 606 11.10 4.80 -8.51
CA GLU A 606 10.84 3.36 -8.60
C GLU A 606 11.18 2.64 -7.29
N HIS A 607 11.10 1.31 -7.31
CA HIS A 607 11.39 0.49 -6.14
C HIS A 607 12.89 0.23 -5.97
N GLY A 608 13.33 0.06 -4.72
CA GLY A 608 14.72 -0.23 -4.35
C GLY A 608 14.84 -0.23 -2.82
N SER A 609 16.02 -0.39 -2.27
CA SER A 609 16.24 -0.10 -0.85
C SER A 609 16.19 1.41 -0.61
N GLN A 610 15.85 1.85 0.58
CA GLN A 610 15.81 3.28 0.91
C GLN A 610 17.15 3.96 0.58
N ASP A 611 18.28 3.33 0.93
CA ASP A 611 19.63 3.90 0.65
C ASP A 611 19.90 4.05 -0.85
N GLU A 612 19.50 3.07 -1.68
CA GLU A 612 19.62 3.17 -3.14
C GLU A 612 18.80 4.35 -3.68
N LEU A 613 17.58 4.51 -3.16
CA LEU A 613 16.65 5.54 -3.64
C LEU A 613 17.05 6.95 -3.15
N TYR A 614 17.56 7.09 -1.90
CA TYR A 614 18.11 8.36 -1.42
C TYR A 614 19.29 8.79 -2.31
N ARG A 615 20.15 7.83 -2.69
CA ARG A 615 21.29 8.10 -3.60
C ARG A 615 20.81 8.49 -4.99
N GLU A 616 19.84 7.74 -5.54
CA GLU A 616 19.26 8.01 -6.87
C GLU A 616 18.59 9.39 -6.93
N CYS A 617 18.01 9.85 -5.82
CA CYS A 617 17.34 11.14 -5.71
C CYS A 617 18.25 12.26 -5.20
N TYR A 618 19.53 11.98 -4.99
CA TYR A 618 20.57 12.96 -4.60
C TYR A 618 20.25 13.69 -3.27
N TYR A 619 19.80 12.93 -2.23
CA TYR A 619 19.67 13.49 -0.88
C TYR A 619 20.16 12.55 0.22
N ASP A 620 21.07 11.63 -0.13
CA ASP A 620 21.81 10.81 0.85
C ASP A 620 22.99 11.64 1.44
N ASP A 621 23.75 11.03 2.34
CA ASP A 621 24.88 11.69 2.99
C ASP A 621 26.00 12.07 2.01
N GLU A 622 26.17 11.34 0.92
CA GLU A 622 27.16 11.68 -0.13
C GLU A 622 26.68 12.91 -0.91
N ALA A 623 25.47 12.95 -1.28
CA ALA A 623 24.89 14.15 -1.93
C ALA A 623 24.94 15.38 -1.03
N UNK A 624 24.55 15.32 0.20
CA UNK A 624 24.66 16.29 1.07
C UNK A 624 25.98 16.82 1.12
N TYR A 625 27.05 16.02 1.23
CA TYR A 625 28.46 16.38 1.26
C TYR A 625 28.92 17.13 -0.02
N GLN A 626 28.56 16.59 -1.19
CA GLN A 626 28.92 17.19 -2.49
C GLN A 626 28.28 18.57 -2.69
N PHE A 627 27.03 18.74 -2.31
CA PHE A 627 26.32 20.04 -2.44
C PHE A 627 26.95 21.10 -1.54
N CYS A 628 27.33 20.76 -0.31
CA CYS A 628 28.01 21.71 0.59
C CYS A 628 29.35 22.19 -0.01
N ASN A 629 30.16 21.27 -0.52
CA ASN A 629 31.42 21.62 -1.18
C ASN A 629 31.19 22.57 -2.37
N LYS A 630 30.24 22.24 -3.24
CA LYS A 630 29.92 23.06 -4.42
C LYS A 630 29.41 24.47 -4.05
N MET A 631 28.58 24.56 -3.00
CA MET A 631 28.06 25.86 -2.53
C MET A 631 29.20 26.78 -2.08
N LEU A 632 30.26 26.23 -1.53
CA LEU A 632 31.43 26.98 -1.05
C LEU A 632 32.42 27.29 -2.19
N ASP A 633 32.65 26.36 -3.12
CA ASP A 633 33.58 26.52 -4.23
C ASP A 633 33.08 27.56 -5.25
N HIS A 634 31.78 27.65 -5.46
CA HIS A 634 31.17 28.51 -6.47
C HIS A 634 30.69 29.85 -5.89
N GLN A 635 31.58 30.66 -5.38
CA GLN A 635 31.25 32.03 -4.96
C GLN A 635 30.86 32.94 -6.15
N GLY A 636 30.25 32.41 -7.21
CA GLY A 636 29.83 33.25 -8.33
C GLY A 636 29.23 32.62 -9.59
N THR A 637 28.97 31.31 -9.65
CA THR A 637 28.42 30.71 -10.89
C THR A 637 27.04 30.05 -10.67
N LYS A 638 26.16 30.13 -11.65
CA LYS A 638 24.80 29.57 -11.63
C LYS A 638 24.80 28.03 -11.65
N TYR A 639 23.92 27.45 -10.83
CA TYR A 639 23.75 26.00 -10.67
C TYR A 639 22.85 25.39 -11.77
N GLU A 640 23.35 25.25 -12.99
CA GLU A 640 22.51 24.66 -14.05
C GLU A 640 22.79 23.18 -14.38
N GLU A 641 23.82 22.56 -13.79
CA GLU A 641 24.29 21.24 -14.25
C GLU A 641 24.03 20.02 -13.34
N LEU A 642 23.25 20.16 -12.24
CA LEU A 642 23.03 19.04 -11.31
C LEU A 642 21.59 18.56 -11.18
N ALA A 643 20.69 19.12 -11.96
CA ALA A 643 19.27 18.73 -11.97
C ALA A 643 18.94 17.96 -13.26
N ILE A 644 19.55 16.78 -13.45
CA ILE A 644 19.14 15.84 -14.49
C ILE A 644 18.66 14.55 -13.81
#